data_03c961ed6e082c64fd1034b719280e41
#
_entry.id   03c961ed6e082c64fd1034b719280e41
#
_cell.length_a   1.000
_cell.length_b   1.000
_cell.length_c   1.000
_cell.angle_alpha   90.00
_cell.angle_beta   90.00
_cell.angle_gamma   90.00
#
_symmetry.space_group_name_H-M   'P 1'
#
loop_
_entity.id
_entity.type
_entity.pdbx_description
1 polymer ?
#
loop_
_entity_poly.entity_id
_entity_poly.type
_entity_poly.pdbx_seq_one_letter_code
_entity_poly.pdbx_strand_id
1 'polypeptide(L)'
;MPPGRKSNRKTPRQGRFARFRRNHPVAMRVLGLALTLVVAFGVGLLFSAWTLVCRGGQCPAIEVLDEYTPNQTSKLYAVDGRFIAELGIERRTLVTLDEIPQIVRDAFVVTEDKRFYAHAGIDWYRVFGAALNNLRAGAWREGFSTITMQLARNIFTDRISREKTLVRKIKEGKVARAIEARYGKTKILELYLNQIDLGSGAYGVETAAQRYFGKSVRDLNVAEAATLAALPKAPARYSPRRFPERAVQRRNTVIELMRQEGKITDATASLAKAYPLRLASRTESGDIAPYFVEWVRQQLDQKFGRQLYEQGLRVYTTLDLDMQSAAERALESQLRAIEAGRFGAYRHVSYERYLARRVAGDEDVAAASPYLQGALVAIDPQSGSIRAMVGGRDFYDSKFNRAVQALRQPGSTFKPIVYAAGLRSGRPPAYILDDVPLSLPNMGGQTWEPRNYDGRFIGPISMRQALYQSRNLATIDLGMELGEERVISASRAFGLSTPIPAVPSIHIGAADVYPIEMVSAFTAFANLGVRATPQPIIRVENQRGEILWQPTPAHAQVLSQAEAWLMVDMLKDVVRRGTAAGSVWGGGFQIPAGGKTGTTNDGTDVWFIGFTADLVAGVWLGFDKPQRIKANAQGGTLAAPAWTAFMREVYRRKPTPPDWPRPEGIVIREIDPRTGLLQSPYCPGPASTEFFVSGTEPTQECSAAYYGIAPGGMSIMPPLGQTGQSSQQESAPTQEIRVSPGAVPIPQASRDPRRADSVARAVGDSLRRRAAADSVRRALADTARRRRLSPDTSRAPRVP
;
A
#
# COMPACT_ATOMS: atom_id res chain seq x y z
N MET A 1 0.06 -88.67 45.91
CA MET A 1 0.68 -88.92 44.57
C MET A 1 -0.25 -88.31 43.53
N PRO A 2 0.17 -87.30 42.75
CA PRO A 2 -0.53 -86.93 41.52
C PRO A 2 0.35 -87.39 40.35
N PRO A 3 -0.31 -87.60 39.07
CA PRO A 3 0.36 -88.19 37.97
C PRO A 3 1.05 -87.16 37.05
N GLY A 4 2.06 -87.62 36.35
CA GLY A 4 3.03 -86.86 35.54
C GLY A 4 2.49 -86.13 34.34
N ARG A 5 3.00 -84.95 34.13
CA ARG A 5 2.80 -84.13 32.96
C ARG A 5 3.74 -84.52 31.87
N LYS A 6 3.20 -85.10 30.76
CA LYS A 6 3.91 -85.34 29.52
C LYS A 6 4.27 -84.09 28.79
N SER A 7 5.55 -83.81 28.61
CA SER A 7 6.09 -82.70 27.81
C SER A 7 5.90 -82.96 26.29
N ASN A 8 5.03 -82.23 25.66
CA ASN A 8 4.87 -82.22 24.19
C ASN A 8 5.92 -81.26 23.59
N ARG A 9 7.06 -81.78 23.16
CA ARG A 9 8.05 -81.08 22.34
C ARG A 9 7.43 -80.86 20.94
N LYS A 10 6.92 -79.69 20.65
CA LYS A 10 6.59 -79.27 19.28
C LYS A 10 7.87 -79.08 18.48
N THR A 11 8.11 -79.91 17.50
CA THR A 11 9.17 -79.75 16.50
C THR A 11 8.91 -78.47 15.70
N PRO A 12 9.94 -77.60 15.44
CA PRO A 12 9.75 -76.43 14.67
C PRO A 12 9.29 -76.69 13.22
N ARG A 13 8.13 -76.19 12.81
CA ARG A 13 7.66 -76.27 11.43
C ARG A 13 8.70 -75.60 10.53
N GLN A 14 9.49 -76.38 9.80
CA GLN A 14 10.37 -75.82 8.75
C GLN A 14 9.52 -75.05 7.73
N GLY A 15 9.82 -73.73 7.57
CA GLY A 15 9.08 -72.82 6.68
C GLY A 15 9.08 -73.36 5.23
N ARG A 16 8.01 -73.07 4.50
CA ARG A 16 7.82 -73.39 3.07
C ARG A 16 9.06 -73.14 2.21
N PHE A 17 9.81 -72.06 2.55
CA PHE A 17 11.03 -71.63 1.87
C PHE A 17 12.21 -72.58 2.10
N ALA A 18 12.36 -73.15 3.31
CA ALA A 18 13.41 -74.13 3.59
C ALA A 18 13.19 -75.49 2.87
N ARG A 19 11.94 -75.92 2.67
CA ARG A 19 11.57 -77.06 1.84
C ARG A 19 11.80 -76.82 0.35
N PHE A 20 11.42 -75.64 -0.17
CA PHE A 20 11.65 -75.29 -1.58
C PHE A 20 13.13 -75.21 -1.91
N ARG A 21 13.98 -74.67 -1.03
CA ARG A 21 15.44 -74.60 -1.18
C ARG A 21 16.08 -75.99 -1.22
N ARG A 22 15.54 -76.90 -0.45
CA ARG A 22 16.06 -78.25 -0.39
C ARG A 22 15.67 -79.10 -1.59
N ASN A 23 14.49 -78.92 -2.15
CA ASN A 23 13.91 -79.70 -3.24
C ASN A 23 14.30 -79.16 -4.62
N HIS A 24 14.74 -77.94 -4.76
CA HIS A 24 15.07 -77.30 -6.05
C HIS A 24 16.42 -76.57 -5.99
N PRO A 25 17.56 -77.26 -5.78
CA PRO A 25 18.85 -76.62 -5.62
C PRO A 25 19.31 -75.82 -6.87
N VAL A 26 18.96 -76.34 -8.10
CA VAL A 26 19.28 -75.71 -9.36
C VAL A 26 18.47 -74.42 -9.50
N ALA A 27 17.17 -74.45 -9.22
CA ALA A 27 16.29 -73.25 -9.26
C ALA A 27 16.77 -72.17 -8.31
N MET A 28 17.26 -72.52 -7.09
CA MET A 28 17.81 -71.55 -6.14
C MET A 28 19.14 -70.97 -6.62
N ARG A 29 20.02 -71.73 -7.30
CA ARG A 29 21.24 -71.17 -7.91
C ARG A 29 20.91 -70.20 -9.07
N VAL A 30 19.94 -70.58 -9.92
CA VAL A 30 19.48 -69.71 -11.02
C VAL A 30 18.84 -68.43 -10.45
N LEU A 31 17.99 -68.53 -9.42
CA LEU A 31 17.40 -67.37 -8.76
C LEU A 31 18.45 -66.44 -8.11
N GLY A 32 19.45 -67.08 -7.46
CA GLY A 32 20.60 -66.37 -6.88
C GLY A 32 21.44 -65.68 -7.95
N LEU A 33 21.75 -66.37 -9.05
CA LEU A 33 22.46 -65.77 -10.19
C LEU A 33 21.66 -64.63 -10.84
N ALA A 34 20.36 -64.82 -11.09
CA ALA A 34 19.48 -63.77 -11.62
C ALA A 34 19.42 -62.56 -10.70
N LEU A 35 19.29 -62.76 -9.39
CA LEU A 35 19.32 -61.67 -8.39
C LEU A 35 20.67 -60.93 -8.41
N THR A 36 21.79 -61.67 -8.49
CA THR A 36 23.14 -61.05 -8.57
C THR A 36 23.29 -60.24 -9.88
N LEU A 37 22.81 -60.76 -11.01
CA LEU A 37 22.84 -60.04 -12.29
C LEU A 37 21.97 -58.78 -12.26
N VAL A 38 20.77 -58.84 -11.68
CA VAL A 38 19.90 -57.66 -11.50
C VAL A 38 20.55 -56.62 -10.59
N VAL A 39 21.18 -57.02 -9.51
CA VAL A 39 21.93 -56.12 -8.60
C VAL A 39 23.15 -55.53 -9.31
N ALA A 40 23.94 -56.33 -10.03
CA ALA A 40 25.10 -55.88 -10.80
C ALA A 40 24.70 -54.87 -11.91
N PHE A 41 23.60 -55.16 -12.64
CA PHE A 41 23.04 -54.25 -13.64
C PHE A 41 22.55 -52.94 -13.02
N GLY A 42 21.84 -53.02 -11.90
CA GLY A 42 21.41 -51.86 -11.13
C GLY A 42 22.58 -50.97 -10.64
N VAL A 43 23.63 -51.59 -10.13
CA VAL A 43 24.89 -50.94 -9.73
C VAL A 43 25.58 -50.31 -10.94
N GLY A 44 25.66 -50.99 -12.05
CA GLY A 44 26.22 -50.49 -13.31
C GLY A 44 25.47 -49.28 -13.85
N LEU A 45 24.14 -49.30 -13.81
CA LEU A 45 23.28 -48.14 -14.19
C LEU A 45 23.51 -46.95 -13.26
N LEU A 46 23.57 -47.16 -11.95
CA LEU A 46 23.85 -46.13 -10.98
C LEU A 46 25.25 -45.53 -11.15
N PHE A 47 26.25 -46.35 -11.42
CA PHE A 47 27.62 -45.91 -11.70
C PHE A 47 27.70 -45.11 -13.01
N SER A 48 27.02 -45.57 -14.06
CA SER A 48 26.93 -44.84 -15.33
C SER A 48 26.22 -43.52 -15.15
N ALA A 49 25.10 -43.48 -14.42
CA ALA A 49 24.40 -42.25 -14.09
C ALA A 49 25.27 -41.28 -13.26
N TRP A 50 26.03 -41.81 -12.32
CA TRP A 50 27.00 -41.04 -11.51
C TRP A 50 28.09 -40.39 -12.39
N THR A 51 28.65 -41.12 -13.36
CA THR A 51 29.73 -40.62 -14.21
C THR A 51 29.21 -39.64 -15.26
N LEU A 52 28.02 -39.86 -15.83
CA LEU A 52 27.46 -39.08 -16.92
C LEU A 52 26.75 -37.78 -16.49
N VAL A 53 26.22 -37.75 -15.27
CA VAL A 53 25.33 -36.66 -14.80
C VAL A 53 25.96 -35.26 -14.78
N CYS A 54 27.31 -35.17 -14.80
CA CYS A 54 28.05 -33.92 -14.82
C CYS A 54 28.85 -33.70 -16.12
N ARG A 55 28.64 -34.53 -17.15
CA ARG A 55 29.32 -34.29 -18.44
C ARG A 55 28.81 -33.01 -19.13
N GLY A 56 29.68 -32.31 -19.82
CA GLY A 56 29.32 -31.08 -20.55
C GLY A 56 28.95 -29.89 -19.67
N GLY A 57 29.53 -29.72 -18.48
CA GLY A 57 29.31 -28.52 -17.64
C GLY A 57 27.95 -28.48 -16.91
N GLN A 58 27.25 -29.63 -16.82
CA GLN A 58 25.94 -29.70 -16.18
C GLN A 58 25.97 -29.61 -14.64
N CYS A 59 27.14 -29.75 -14.02
CA CYS A 59 27.31 -29.49 -12.58
C CYS A 59 27.97 -28.10 -12.37
N PRO A 60 27.65 -27.43 -11.26
CA PRO A 60 28.27 -26.16 -10.95
C PRO A 60 29.77 -26.28 -10.65
N ALA A 61 30.52 -25.25 -10.99
CA ALA A 61 31.88 -25.06 -10.53
C ALA A 61 31.87 -24.74 -9.03
N ILE A 62 32.68 -25.45 -8.23
CA ILE A 62 32.66 -25.31 -6.76
C ILE A 62 33.50 -24.11 -6.33
N GLU A 63 34.43 -23.69 -7.18
CA GLU A 63 35.27 -22.50 -7.01
C GLU A 63 34.43 -21.23 -6.76
N VAL A 64 33.22 -21.19 -7.29
CA VAL A 64 32.25 -20.10 -7.04
C VAL A 64 31.95 -19.94 -5.54
N LEU A 65 32.17 -20.97 -4.71
CA LEU A 65 31.97 -20.87 -3.26
C LEU A 65 33.06 -20.08 -2.54
N ASP A 66 34.25 -19.91 -3.14
CA ASP A 66 35.34 -19.10 -2.56
C ASP A 66 35.02 -17.61 -2.59
N GLU A 67 34.35 -17.17 -3.68
CA GLU A 67 33.87 -15.80 -3.89
C GLU A 67 32.37 -15.64 -3.59
N TYR A 68 31.74 -16.71 -3.10
CA TYR A 68 30.31 -16.72 -2.85
C TYR A 68 29.95 -15.72 -1.75
N THR A 69 29.61 -14.53 -2.16
CA THR A 69 28.90 -13.57 -1.32
C THR A 69 27.41 -13.86 -1.48
N PRO A 70 26.71 -14.32 -0.45
CA PRO A 70 25.26 -14.48 -0.50
C PRO A 70 24.61 -13.18 -0.96
N ASN A 71 23.55 -13.25 -1.78
CA ASN A 71 22.78 -12.09 -2.20
C ASN A 71 22.49 -11.22 -0.99
N GLN A 72 22.99 -10.00 -1.00
CA GLN A 72 22.77 -9.07 0.10
C GLN A 72 21.50 -8.29 -0.13
N THR A 73 20.65 -8.26 0.87
CA THR A 73 19.42 -7.48 0.86
C THR A 73 19.72 -5.99 0.85
N SER A 74 19.00 -5.23 0.03
CA SER A 74 19.06 -3.78 0.09
C SER A 74 18.37 -3.27 1.34
N LYS A 75 18.89 -2.20 1.92
CA LYS A 75 18.41 -1.61 3.18
C LYS A 75 17.82 -0.24 2.93
N LEU A 76 16.64 0.00 3.49
CA LEU A 76 15.98 1.30 3.48
C LEU A 76 16.21 2.03 4.79
N TYR A 77 16.53 3.31 4.67
CA TYR A 77 16.77 4.20 5.79
C TYR A 77 15.85 5.41 5.73
N ALA A 78 15.42 5.88 6.89
CA ALA A 78 14.66 7.10 7.09
C ALA A 78 15.52 8.34 6.81
N VAL A 79 14.89 9.50 6.83
CA VAL A 79 15.57 10.79 6.59
C VAL A 79 16.71 11.07 7.57
N ASP A 80 16.61 10.56 8.79
CA ASP A 80 17.60 10.67 9.87
C ASP A 80 18.60 9.49 9.92
N GLY A 81 18.55 8.58 8.94
CA GLY A 81 19.42 7.41 8.88
C GLY A 81 18.96 6.21 9.69
N ARG A 82 17.86 6.29 10.44
CA ARG A 82 17.28 5.11 11.12
C ARG A 82 16.84 4.06 10.11
N PHE A 83 17.06 2.80 10.46
CA PHE A 83 16.67 1.66 9.62
C PHE A 83 15.13 1.53 9.53
N ILE A 84 14.62 1.29 8.32
CA ILE A 84 13.19 1.07 8.05
C ILE A 84 12.91 -0.39 7.71
N ALA A 85 13.55 -0.90 6.66
CA ALA A 85 13.23 -2.22 6.11
C ALA A 85 14.37 -2.78 5.27
N GLU A 86 14.32 -4.09 5.02
CA GLU A 86 15.16 -4.77 4.05
C GLU A 86 14.34 -5.19 2.83
N LEU A 87 14.92 -4.94 1.65
CA LEU A 87 14.39 -5.40 0.37
C LEU A 87 15.27 -6.54 -0.16
N GLY A 88 14.72 -7.73 -0.23
CA GLY A 88 15.40 -8.90 -0.76
C GLY A 88 14.40 -10.01 -1.04
N ILE A 89 14.70 -10.86 -2.04
CA ILE A 89 13.94 -12.09 -2.28
C ILE A 89 14.14 -13.02 -1.09
N GLU A 90 15.34 -12.96 -0.50
CA GLU A 90 15.79 -13.74 0.64
C GLU A 90 16.36 -12.78 1.67
N ARG A 91 15.66 -12.55 2.78
CA ARG A 91 16.20 -11.79 3.91
C ARG A 91 17.30 -12.62 4.56
N ARG A 92 18.53 -12.13 4.59
CA ARG A 92 19.70 -12.79 5.18
C ARG A 92 20.53 -11.81 5.99
N THR A 93 20.77 -12.18 7.22
CA THR A 93 21.80 -11.57 8.05
C THR A 93 22.87 -12.64 8.28
N LEU A 94 24.07 -12.40 7.77
CA LEU A 94 25.16 -13.36 7.87
C LEU A 94 25.76 -13.31 9.28
N VAL A 95 26.02 -14.47 9.84
CA VAL A 95 26.71 -14.66 11.12
C VAL A 95 27.80 -15.69 10.95
N THR A 96 28.94 -15.50 11.62
CA THR A 96 30.01 -16.51 11.65
C THR A 96 29.57 -17.70 12.50
N LEU A 97 30.17 -18.87 12.30
CA LEU A 97 29.78 -20.05 13.08
C LEU A 97 30.00 -19.87 14.57
N ASP A 98 30.99 -19.07 14.99
CA ASP A 98 31.30 -18.81 16.40
C ASP A 98 30.23 -17.93 17.05
N GLU A 99 29.52 -17.11 16.29
CA GLU A 99 28.39 -16.31 16.74
C GLU A 99 27.11 -17.15 16.94
N ILE A 100 27.05 -18.35 16.35
CA ILE A 100 25.91 -19.25 16.49
C ILE A 100 26.12 -20.16 17.69
N PRO A 101 25.31 -20.11 18.75
CA PRO A 101 25.46 -20.96 19.94
C PRO A 101 25.48 -22.45 19.59
N GLN A 102 26.27 -23.22 20.37
CA GLN A 102 26.40 -24.66 20.19
C GLN A 102 25.03 -25.37 20.20
N ILE A 103 24.10 -24.91 21.06
CA ILE A 103 22.76 -25.48 21.15
C ILE A 103 21.95 -25.35 19.86
N VAL A 104 22.14 -24.26 19.11
CA VAL A 104 21.50 -24.04 17.79
C VAL A 104 22.14 -24.97 16.76
N ARG A 105 23.48 -25.02 16.71
CA ARG A 105 24.24 -25.94 15.82
C ARG A 105 23.79 -27.39 16.03
N ASP A 106 23.74 -27.83 17.27
CA ASP A 106 23.33 -29.19 17.63
C ASP A 106 21.88 -29.50 17.25
N ALA A 107 20.95 -28.55 17.43
CA ALA A 107 19.54 -28.72 17.06
C ALA A 107 19.39 -29.00 15.56
N PHE A 108 20.10 -28.27 14.69
CA PHE A 108 20.06 -28.49 13.24
C PHE A 108 20.78 -29.80 12.84
N VAL A 109 21.98 -30.04 13.37
CA VAL A 109 22.75 -31.27 13.04
C VAL A 109 21.98 -32.50 13.44
N VAL A 110 21.44 -32.58 14.66
CA VAL A 110 20.68 -33.74 15.13
C VAL A 110 19.40 -33.95 14.33
N THR A 111 18.76 -32.88 13.89
CA THR A 111 17.49 -32.97 13.16
C THR A 111 17.68 -33.35 11.69
N GLU A 112 18.66 -32.76 11.02
CA GLU A 112 18.84 -32.90 9.58
C GLU A 112 19.86 -33.96 9.19
N ASP A 113 20.96 -34.09 9.97
CA ASP A 113 22.08 -34.94 9.62
C ASP A 113 22.90 -35.41 10.87
N LYS A 114 22.37 -36.38 11.63
CA LYS A 114 22.98 -36.86 12.89
C LYS A 114 24.45 -37.30 12.77
N ARG A 115 24.84 -37.78 11.61
CA ARG A 115 26.21 -38.24 11.32
C ARG A 115 27.03 -37.26 10.49
N PHE A 116 26.65 -35.97 10.50
CA PHE A 116 27.29 -34.93 9.70
C PHE A 116 28.81 -34.94 9.77
N TYR A 117 29.39 -35.14 10.95
CA TYR A 117 30.83 -35.13 11.14
C TYR A 117 31.48 -36.49 10.79
N ALA A 118 30.69 -37.54 10.49
CA ALA A 118 31.18 -38.92 10.26
C ALA A 118 31.19 -39.36 8.78
N HIS A 119 30.76 -38.49 7.83
CA HIS A 119 30.74 -38.81 6.41
C HIS A 119 31.30 -37.66 5.55
N ALA A 120 31.65 -38.00 4.29
CA ALA A 120 32.19 -37.04 3.30
C ALA A 120 31.12 -36.68 2.23
N GLY A 121 30.09 -35.94 2.62
CA GLY A 121 29.02 -35.40 1.72
C GLY A 121 27.82 -36.34 1.55
N ILE A 122 28.01 -37.66 1.54
CA ILE A 122 26.96 -38.67 1.46
C ILE A 122 27.06 -39.60 2.66
N ASP A 123 26.00 -39.77 3.40
CA ASP A 123 25.88 -40.79 4.45
C ASP A 123 25.37 -42.11 3.83
N TRP A 124 26.31 -42.96 3.38
CA TRP A 124 25.99 -44.26 2.79
C TRP A 124 25.23 -45.21 3.71
N TYR A 125 25.47 -45.11 5.01
CA TYR A 125 24.75 -45.92 5.99
C TYR A 125 23.25 -45.53 6.00
N ARG A 126 22.97 -44.25 5.98
CA ARG A 126 21.60 -43.75 5.90
C ARG A 126 20.94 -44.01 4.54
N VAL A 127 21.71 -43.98 3.44
CA VAL A 127 21.22 -44.34 2.10
C VAL A 127 20.69 -45.77 2.07
N PHE A 128 21.48 -46.73 2.56
CA PHE A 128 21.08 -48.13 2.62
C PHE A 128 19.90 -48.37 3.55
N GLY A 129 19.91 -47.75 4.75
CA GLY A 129 18.81 -47.85 5.71
C GLY A 129 17.49 -47.31 5.16
N ALA A 130 17.50 -46.12 4.54
CA ALA A 130 16.34 -45.54 3.91
C ALA A 130 15.83 -46.35 2.71
N ALA A 131 16.74 -46.90 1.89
CA ALA A 131 16.37 -47.79 0.77
C ALA A 131 15.62 -49.01 1.26
N LEU A 132 16.13 -49.67 2.31
CA LEU A 132 15.51 -50.88 2.89
C LEU A 132 14.13 -50.57 3.51
N ASN A 133 14.03 -49.46 4.24
CA ASN A 133 12.78 -49.05 4.88
C ASN A 133 11.71 -48.63 3.86
N ASN A 134 12.10 -47.93 2.80
CA ASN A 134 11.19 -47.54 1.70
C ASN A 134 10.72 -48.80 0.91
N LEU A 135 11.61 -49.74 0.66
CA LEU A 135 11.27 -51.01 0.02
C LEU A 135 10.27 -51.82 0.88
N ARG A 136 10.51 -51.92 2.19
CA ARG A 136 9.59 -52.62 3.12
C ARG A 136 8.24 -51.94 3.22
N ALA A 137 8.22 -50.61 3.11
CA ALA A 137 7.01 -49.79 3.21
C ALA A 137 6.22 -49.70 1.89
N GLY A 138 6.78 -50.12 0.75
CA GLY A 138 6.19 -49.94 -0.58
C GLY A 138 5.98 -48.48 -0.96
N ALA A 139 6.61 -47.53 -0.27
CA ALA A 139 6.45 -46.11 -0.47
C ALA A 139 7.69 -45.30 -0.04
N TRP A 140 7.89 -44.13 -0.65
CA TRP A 140 8.97 -43.21 -0.28
C TRP A 140 8.64 -42.51 1.06
N ARG A 141 9.01 -43.12 2.19
CA ARG A 141 8.75 -42.58 3.54
C ARG A 141 9.95 -41.83 4.14
N GLU A 142 11.17 -42.30 3.85
CA GLU A 142 12.39 -41.77 4.41
C GLU A 142 13.29 -41.13 3.35
N GLY A 143 13.85 -39.95 3.67
CA GLY A 143 14.86 -39.26 2.87
C GLY A 143 16.27 -39.46 3.45
N PHE A 144 17.29 -39.43 2.58
CA PHE A 144 18.71 -39.58 2.94
C PHE A 144 19.56 -38.33 2.62
N SER A 145 18.95 -37.15 2.54
CA SER A 145 19.70 -35.90 2.27
C SER A 145 20.58 -35.55 3.46
N THR A 146 21.84 -35.23 3.22
CA THR A 146 22.78 -34.67 4.20
C THR A 146 22.69 -33.14 4.20
N ILE A 147 23.24 -32.47 5.23
CA ILE A 147 23.39 -31.01 5.29
C ILE A 147 24.11 -30.51 4.03
N THR A 148 25.21 -31.15 3.63
CA THR A 148 25.97 -30.75 2.45
C THR A 148 25.20 -30.91 1.14
N MET A 149 24.36 -31.95 1.00
CA MET A 149 23.46 -32.10 -0.15
C MET A 149 22.38 -31.02 -0.19
N GLN A 150 21.85 -30.59 0.97
CA GLN A 150 20.89 -29.52 1.07
C GLN A 150 21.55 -28.17 0.74
N LEU A 151 22.78 -27.93 1.22
CA LEU A 151 23.58 -26.76 0.90
C LEU A 151 23.81 -26.64 -0.61
N ALA A 152 24.26 -27.73 -1.26
CA ALA A 152 24.47 -27.76 -2.70
C ALA A 152 23.21 -27.38 -3.49
N ARG A 153 22.05 -27.91 -3.10
CA ARG A 153 20.77 -27.57 -3.71
C ARG A 153 20.34 -26.12 -3.48
N ASN A 154 20.63 -25.58 -2.30
CA ASN A 154 20.21 -24.23 -1.93
C ASN A 154 21.07 -23.15 -2.59
N ILE A 155 22.36 -23.41 -2.85
CA ILE A 155 23.27 -22.45 -3.51
C ILE A 155 23.13 -22.52 -5.04
N PHE A 156 23.13 -23.73 -5.61
CA PHE A 156 23.17 -23.91 -7.07
C PHE A 156 21.78 -24.18 -7.66
N THR A 157 20.82 -23.28 -7.40
CA THR A 157 19.41 -23.44 -7.82
C THR A 157 19.21 -23.41 -9.33
N ASP A 158 20.13 -22.80 -10.08
CA ASP A 158 20.15 -22.74 -11.54
C ASP A 158 20.61 -24.04 -12.20
N ARG A 159 21.44 -24.85 -11.51
CA ARG A 159 22.01 -26.11 -12.00
C ARG A 159 21.41 -27.37 -11.36
N ILE A 160 20.84 -27.23 -10.15
CA ILE A 160 20.21 -28.32 -9.41
C ILE A 160 18.72 -28.00 -9.23
N SER A 161 17.88 -28.61 -10.07
CA SER A 161 16.42 -28.42 -10.06
C SER A 161 15.81 -28.70 -8.68
N ARG A 162 14.68 -28.01 -8.36
CA ARG A 162 13.89 -28.30 -7.14
C ARG A 162 12.97 -29.52 -7.28
N GLU A 163 12.79 -30.04 -8.48
CA GLU A 163 11.96 -31.24 -8.72
C GLU A 163 12.53 -32.50 -8.05
N LYS A 164 11.66 -33.36 -7.54
CA LYS A 164 12.06 -34.59 -6.82
C LYS A 164 12.40 -35.69 -7.80
N THR A 165 13.58 -35.67 -8.44
CA THR A 165 14.06 -36.67 -9.38
C THR A 165 15.32 -37.42 -8.86
N LEU A 166 15.56 -38.64 -9.37
CA LEU A 166 16.79 -39.38 -9.06
C LEU A 166 18.04 -38.67 -9.61
N VAL A 167 17.95 -38.08 -10.81
CA VAL A 167 19.03 -37.33 -11.43
C VAL A 167 19.47 -36.19 -10.54
N ARG A 168 18.49 -35.42 -9.98
CA ARG A 168 18.78 -34.38 -8.99
C ARG A 168 19.54 -34.96 -7.79
N LYS A 169 19.10 -36.08 -7.23
CA LYS A 169 19.76 -36.71 -6.06
C LYS A 169 21.19 -37.10 -6.35
N ILE A 170 21.47 -37.62 -7.54
CA ILE A 170 22.85 -37.94 -7.96
C ILE A 170 23.68 -36.65 -8.11
N LYS A 171 23.14 -35.58 -8.71
CA LYS A 171 23.79 -34.28 -8.78
C LYS A 171 24.09 -33.68 -7.39
N GLU A 172 23.08 -33.66 -6.49
CA GLU A 172 23.25 -33.24 -5.09
C GLU A 172 24.41 -34.00 -4.40
N GLY A 173 24.44 -35.34 -4.51
CA GLY A 173 25.47 -36.15 -3.89
C GLY A 173 26.86 -35.92 -4.48
N LYS A 174 26.97 -35.76 -5.80
CA LYS A 174 28.25 -35.50 -6.47
C LYS A 174 28.82 -34.12 -6.08
N VAL A 175 27.98 -33.07 -6.11
CA VAL A 175 28.36 -31.71 -5.71
C VAL A 175 28.68 -31.68 -4.21
N ALA A 176 27.89 -32.33 -3.35
CA ALA A 176 28.15 -32.41 -1.92
C ALA A 176 29.50 -33.05 -1.60
N ARG A 177 29.87 -34.13 -2.31
CA ARG A 177 31.19 -34.78 -2.16
C ARG A 177 32.34 -33.87 -2.56
N ALA A 178 32.14 -33.10 -3.62
CA ALA A 178 33.14 -32.15 -4.08
C ALA A 178 33.29 -30.96 -3.11
N ILE A 179 32.17 -30.45 -2.53
CA ILE A 179 32.19 -29.43 -1.48
C ILE A 179 32.98 -29.93 -0.26
N GLU A 180 32.73 -31.16 0.19
CA GLU A 180 33.41 -31.78 1.35
C GLU A 180 34.90 -32.03 1.11
N ALA A 181 35.31 -32.21 -0.16
CA ALA A 181 36.70 -32.34 -0.53
C ALA A 181 37.49 -31.05 -0.45
N ARG A 182 36.80 -29.89 -0.56
CA ARG A 182 37.43 -28.57 -0.57
C ARG A 182 37.26 -27.80 0.76
N TYR A 183 36.11 -27.95 1.42
CA TYR A 183 35.76 -27.20 2.62
C TYR A 183 35.62 -28.11 3.85
N GLY A 184 36.12 -27.64 4.99
CA GLY A 184 35.95 -28.33 6.28
C GLY A 184 34.50 -28.25 6.77
N LYS A 185 34.11 -29.17 7.66
CA LYS A 185 32.75 -29.24 8.25
C LYS A 185 32.27 -27.95 8.89
N THR A 186 33.17 -27.19 9.51
CA THR A 186 32.88 -25.87 10.10
C THR A 186 32.36 -24.91 9.06
N LYS A 187 33.05 -24.77 7.91
CA LYS A 187 32.65 -23.86 6.84
C LYS A 187 31.34 -24.30 6.17
N ILE A 188 31.17 -25.61 5.97
CA ILE A 188 29.94 -26.18 5.39
C ILE A 188 28.74 -25.90 6.31
N LEU A 189 28.87 -26.07 7.62
CA LEU A 189 27.80 -25.82 8.57
C LEU A 189 27.48 -24.32 8.65
N GLU A 190 28.48 -23.45 8.65
CA GLU A 190 28.32 -22.00 8.60
C GLU A 190 27.50 -21.58 7.37
N LEU A 191 27.91 -22.02 6.18
CA LEU A 191 27.21 -21.73 4.94
C LEU A 191 25.78 -22.27 4.97
N TYR A 192 25.57 -23.47 5.49
CA TYR A 192 24.23 -24.07 5.60
C TYR A 192 23.31 -23.26 6.51
N LEU A 193 23.76 -22.91 7.73
CA LEU A 193 22.96 -22.17 8.70
C LEU A 193 22.64 -20.75 8.25
N ASN A 194 23.48 -20.17 7.37
CA ASN A 194 23.21 -18.87 6.74
C ASN A 194 22.30 -18.98 5.48
N GLN A 195 22.10 -20.20 4.91
CA GLN A 195 21.39 -20.38 3.64
C GLN A 195 20.01 -21.00 3.76
N ILE A 196 19.75 -21.74 4.84
CA ILE A 196 18.54 -22.56 4.97
C ILE A 196 17.27 -21.71 5.02
N ASP A 197 16.26 -22.11 4.22
CA ASP A 197 14.92 -21.50 4.25
C ASP A 197 14.18 -21.96 5.51
N LEU A 198 13.85 -21.01 6.37
CA LEU A 198 13.11 -21.20 7.62
C LEU A 198 11.68 -20.66 7.55
N GLY A 199 11.22 -20.35 6.35
CA GLY A 199 9.85 -19.90 6.10
C GLY A 199 9.62 -18.41 6.38
N SER A 200 8.46 -17.93 5.96
CA SER A 200 8.08 -16.52 6.08
C SER A 200 9.10 -15.54 5.44
N GLY A 201 9.88 -15.98 4.45
CA GLY A 201 10.94 -15.20 3.80
C GLY A 201 12.21 -15.04 4.64
N ALA A 202 12.38 -15.83 5.73
CA ALA A 202 13.59 -15.84 6.54
C ALA A 202 14.55 -16.91 6.04
N TYR A 203 15.69 -16.47 5.52
CA TYR A 203 16.80 -17.35 5.13
C TYR A 203 17.95 -17.16 6.11
N GLY A 204 18.45 -18.28 6.65
CA GLY A 204 19.47 -18.30 7.70
C GLY A 204 18.91 -18.12 9.11
N VAL A 205 19.70 -18.62 10.07
CA VAL A 205 19.27 -18.74 11.47
C VAL A 205 19.14 -17.39 12.18
N GLU A 206 19.99 -16.40 11.87
CA GLU A 206 19.92 -15.07 12.48
C GLU A 206 18.64 -14.33 12.06
N THR A 207 18.37 -14.30 10.76
CA THR A 207 17.14 -13.68 10.25
C THR A 207 15.89 -14.34 10.81
N ALA A 208 15.90 -15.67 10.94
CA ALA A 208 14.77 -16.41 11.51
C ALA A 208 14.62 -16.13 13.01
N ALA A 209 15.72 -16.04 13.76
CA ALA A 209 15.71 -15.70 15.19
C ALA A 209 15.07 -14.32 15.42
N GLN A 210 15.52 -13.31 14.67
CA GLN A 210 14.96 -11.96 14.73
C GLN A 210 13.48 -11.94 14.34
N ARG A 211 13.12 -12.62 13.23
CA ARG A 211 11.76 -12.62 12.70
C ARG A 211 10.74 -13.34 13.59
N TYR A 212 11.11 -14.47 14.16
CA TYR A 212 10.19 -15.26 14.98
C TYR A 212 10.21 -14.86 16.45
N PHE A 213 11.37 -14.49 16.98
CA PHE A 213 11.56 -14.27 18.42
C PHE A 213 11.99 -12.85 18.79
N GLY A 214 12.34 -11.98 17.81
CA GLY A 214 12.77 -10.60 18.07
C GLY A 214 14.15 -10.50 18.73
N LYS A 215 15.00 -11.53 18.60
CA LYS A 215 16.34 -11.58 19.22
C LYS A 215 17.38 -12.09 18.24
N SER A 216 18.66 -11.83 18.57
CA SER A 216 19.78 -12.45 17.85
C SER A 216 19.78 -13.97 18.07
N VAL A 217 20.35 -14.70 17.12
CA VAL A 217 20.60 -16.15 17.25
C VAL A 217 21.41 -16.46 18.49
N ARG A 218 22.27 -15.54 18.95
CA ARG A 218 23.10 -15.67 20.15
C ARG A 218 22.30 -15.85 21.45
N ASP A 219 21.07 -15.31 21.48
CA ASP A 219 20.22 -15.24 22.67
C ASP A 219 19.10 -16.30 22.68
N LEU A 220 19.16 -17.25 21.73
CA LEU A 220 18.14 -18.29 21.63
C LEU A 220 18.29 -19.34 22.74
N ASN A 221 17.17 -19.68 23.37
CA ASN A 221 17.11 -20.83 24.26
C ASN A 221 16.87 -22.15 23.50
N VAL A 222 16.92 -23.29 24.22
CA VAL A 222 16.75 -24.63 23.64
C VAL A 222 15.43 -24.80 22.88
N ALA A 223 14.33 -24.29 23.43
CA ALA A 223 13.00 -24.40 22.82
C ALA A 223 12.91 -23.57 21.51
N GLU A 224 13.51 -22.40 21.48
CA GLU A 224 13.57 -21.52 20.31
C GLU A 224 14.49 -22.10 19.22
N ALA A 225 15.68 -22.57 19.60
CA ALA A 225 16.61 -23.27 18.71
C ALA A 225 15.95 -24.50 18.06
N ALA A 226 15.28 -25.32 18.86
CA ALA A 226 14.55 -26.50 18.39
C ALA A 226 13.36 -26.12 17.49
N THR A 227 12.71 -24.96 17.72
CA THR A 227 11.65 -24.44 16.85
C THR A 227 12.21 -24.10 15.48
N LEU A 228 13.35 -23.39 15.40
CA LEU A 228 13.99 -23.08 14.12
C LEU A 228 14.42 -24.35 13.39
N ALA A 229 15.08 -25.31 14.08
CA ALA A 229 15.51 -26.58 13.51
C ALA A 229 14.34 -27.50 13.06
N ALA A 230 13.13 -27.24 13.52
CA ALA A 230 11.92 -27.94 13.08
C ALA A 230 11.42 -27.52 11.70
N LEU A 231 11.79 -26.30 11.21
CA LEU A 231 11.22 -25.67 10.02
C LEU A 231 11.72 -26.23 8.67
N PRO A 232 13.01 -26.58 8.47
CA PRO A 232 13.54 -26.95 7.15
C PRO A 232 12.79 -28.09 6.47
N LYS A 233 12.21 -29.00 7.24
CA LYS A 233 11.45 -30.15 6.72
C LYS A 233 10.22 -29.71 5.89
N ALA A 234 9.51 -28.70 6.32
CA ALA A 234 8.35 -28.11 5.63
C ALA A 234 8.00 -26.75 6.24
N PRO A 235 8.69 -25.65 5.87
CA PRO A 235 8.54 -24.35 6.52
C PRO A 235 7.10 -23.81 6.52
N ALA A 236 6.37 -23.98 5.42
CA ALA A 236 4.97 -23.58 5.32
C ALA A 236 4.04 -24.36 6.27
N ARG A 237 4.29 -25.68 6.48
CA ARG A 237 3.44 -26.55 7.31
C ARG A 237 3.70 -26.39 8.80
N TYR A 238 4.94 -26.06 9.18
CA TYR A 238 5.37 -25.91 10.58
C TYR A 238 5.57 -24.46 10.98
N SER A 239 5.04 -23.50 10.20
CA SER A 239 5.13 -22.09 10.51
C SER A 239 4.59 -21.80 11.92
N PRO A 240 5.41 -21.25 12.86
CA PRO A 240 4.97 -20.97 14.22
C PRO A 240 3.85 -19.92 14.29
N ARG A 241 3.81 -19.02 13.30
CA ARG A 241 2.79 -17.94 13.21
C ARG A 241 1.45 -18.43 12.62
N ARG A 242 1.50 -19.40 11.67
CA ARG A 242 0.28 -19.90 11.01
C ARG A 242 -0.30 -21.13 11.69
N PHE A 243 0.55 -22.00 12.21
CA PHE A 243 0.18 -23.29 12.78
C PHE A 243 0.95 -23.55 14.09
N PRO A 244 0.71 -22.77 15.17
CA PRO A 244 1.48 -22.81 16.41
C PRO A 244 1.51 -24.21 17.04
N GLU A 245 0.38 -24.91 17.06
CA GLU A 245 0.30 -26.26 17.62
C GLU A 245 1.19 -27.28 16.87
N ARG A 246 1.17 -27.26 15.54
CA ARG A 246 2.02 -28.13 14.72
C ARG A 246 3.51 -27.79 14.89
N ALA A 247 3.81 -26.51 15.04
CA ALA A 247 5.17 -26.04 15.31
C ALA A 247 5.66 -26.57 16.67
N VAL A 248 4.84 -26.48 17.73
CA VAL A 248 5.16 -26.99 19.07
C VAL A 248 5.34 -28.53 19.04
N GLN A 249 4.46 -29.28 18.39
CA GLN A 249 4.60 -30.73 18.26
C GLN A 249 5.92 -31.11 17.56
N ARG A 250 6.26 -30.42 16.47
CA ARG A 250 7.50 -30.67 15.74
C ARG A 250 8.74 -30.24 16.53
N ARG A 251 8.68 -29.08 17.22
CA ARG A 251 9.71 -28.63 18.16
C ARG A 251 10.00 -29.69 19.21
N ASN A 252 8.96 -30.24 19.84
CA ASN A 252 9.10 -31.24 20.87
C ASN A 252 9.74 -32.55 20.34
N THR A 253 9.51 -32.88 19.05
CA THR A 253 10.23 -33.97 18.38
C THR A 253 11.72 -33.64 18.25
N VAL A 254 12.10 -32.42 17.91
CA VAL A 254 13.50 -31.99 17.82
C VAL A 254 14.18 -32.04 19.19
N ILE A 255 13.50 -31.52 20.22
CA ILE A 255 14.02 -31.57 21.61
C ILE A 255 14.28 -33.04 22.04
N GLU A 256 13.37 -33.96 21.70
CA GLU A 256 13.55 -35.35 22.00
C GLU A 256 14.75 -36.00 21.26
N LEU A 257 14.95 -35.63 19.98
CA LEU A 257 16.15 -36.03 19.25
C LEU A 257 17.43 -35.50 19.87
N MET A 258 17.46 -34.22 20.30
CA MET A 258 18.60 -33.62 20.99
C MET A 258 18.92 -34.36 22.29
N ARG A 259 17.89 -34.77 23.05
CA ARG A 259 18.04 -35.57 24.25
C ARG A 259 18.63 -36.98 23.96
N GLN A 260 18.07 -37.67 22.98
CA GLN A 260 18.52 -39.01 22.57
C GLN A 260 19.97 -39.05 22.07
N GLU A 261 20.42 -37.95 21.43
CA GLU A 261 21.81 -37.81 20.96
C GLU A 261 22.75 -37.20 22.04
N GLY A 262 22.26 -37.06 23.28
CA GLY A 262 23.06 -36.59 24.42
C GLY A 262 23.49 -35.12 24.36
N LYS A 263 22.79 -34.29 23.55
CA LYS A 263 23.07 -32.88 23.39
C LYS A 263 22.48 -32.02 24.48
N ILE A 264 21.46 -32.52 25.15
CA ILE A 264 20.81 -31.91 26.33
C ILE A 264 20.44 -32.95 27.35
N THR A 265 20.35 -32.59 28.61
CA THR A 265 19.94 -33.45 29.72
C THR A 265 18.42 -33.69 29.70
N ASP A 266 17.94 -34.71 30.42
CA ASP A 266 16.52 -35.03 30.61
C ASP A 266 15.77 -33.84 31.25
N ALA A 267 16.39 -33.20 32.23
CA ALA A 267 15.83 -32.01 32.90
C ALA A 267 15.68 -30.83 31.91
N THR A 268 16.72 -30.54 31.13
CA THR A 268 16.69 -29.51 30.11
C THR A 268 15.63 -29.77 29.03
N ALA A 269 15.50 -31.04 28.60
CA ALA A 269 14.49 -31.45 27.63
C ALA A 269 13.06 -31.23 28.15
N SER A 270 12.81 -31.56 29.43
CA SER A 270 11.52 -31.37 30.07
C SER A 270 11.15 -29.90 30.18
N LEU A 271 12.07 -29.05 30.60
CA LEU A 271 11.90 -27.60 30.69
C LEU A 271 11.65 -26.99 29.30
N ALA A 272 12.43 -27.39 28.30
CA ALA A 272 12.29 -26.89 26.94
C ALA A 272 10.94 -27.26 26.28
N LYS A 273 10.43 -28.49 26.55
CA LYS A 273 9.09 -28.90 26.07
C LYS A 273 7.97 -28.14 26.76
N ALA A 274 8.11 -27.79 28.04
CA ALA A 274 7.14 -26.99 28.78
C ALA A 274 7.20 -25.50 28.43
N TYR A 275 8.28 -25.03 27.81
CA TYR A 275 8.44 -23.62 27.46
C TYR A 275 7.37 -23.16 26.43
N PRO A 276 6.60 -22.09 26.74
CA PRO A 276 5.56 -21.62 25.84
C PRO A 276 6.17 -21.05 24.55
N LEU A 277 5.46 -21.21 23.42
CA LEU A 277 5.83 -20.58 22.16
C LEU A 277 5.54 -19.08 22.23
N ARG A 278 6.57 -18.28 22.50
CA ARG A 278 6.51 -16.82 22.53
C ARG A 278 7.10 -16.29 21.23
N LEU A 279 6.25 -15.72 20.39
CA LEU A 279 6.68 -15.09 19.14
C LEU A 279 6.74 -13.59 19.33
N ALA A 280 7.71 -12.95 18.70
CA ALA A 280 7.77 -11.49 18.61
C ALA A 280 6.46 -10.94 18.03
N SER A 281 5.98 -9.84 18.59
CA SER A 281 4.83 -9.13 18.04
C SER A 281 5.10 -8.74 16.58
N ARG A 282 4.06 -8.65 15.74
CA ARG A 282 4.23 -8.18 14.36
C ARG A 282 4.84 -6.77 14.30
N THR A 283 4.59 -5.96 15.32
CA THR A 283 5.10 -4.59 15.45
C THR A 283 6.60 -4.53 15.77
N GLU A 284 7.14 -5.53 16.50
CA GLU A 284 8.56 -5.59 16.86
C GLU A 284 9.43 -6.17 15.72
N SER A 285 8.85 -6.88 14.76
CA SER A 285 9.58 -7.50 13.64
C SER A 285 9.67 -6.62 12.39
N GLY A 286 9.67 -5.30 12.52
CA GLY A 286 10.26 -4.42 11.51
C GLY A 286 9.42 -4.08 10.29
N ASP A 287 8.11 -4.10 10.36
CA ASP A 287 7.28 -3.61 9.26
C ASP A 287 6.85 -2.14 9.52
N ILE A 288 7.88 -1.28 9.63
CA ILE A 288 7.68 0.17 9.73
C ILE A 288 7.19 0.67 8.36
N ALA A 289 6.08 1.43 8.35
CA ALA A 289 5.53 2.07 7.16
C ALA A 289 5.38 1.13 5.94
N PRO A 290 4.71 -0.04 6.05
CA PRO A 290 4.76 -1.07 5.02
C PRO A 290 4.19 -0.62 3.67
N TYR A 291 3.20 0.27 3.63
CA TYR A 291 2.67 0.88 2.41
C TYR A 291 3.71 1.77 1.71
N PHE A 292 4.45 2.56 2.46
CA PHE A 292 5.52 3.39 1.93
C PHE A 292 6.68 2.53 1.40
N VAL A 293 7.11 1.54 2.18
CA VAL A 293 8.18 0.60 1.80
C VAL A 293 7.83 -0.13 0.51
N GLU A 294 6.60 -0.64 0.38
CA GLU A 294 6.16 -1.34 -0.84
C GLU A 294 6.10 -0.39 -2.06
N TRP A 295 5.65 0.84 -1.87
CA TRP A 295 5.63 1.84 -2.93
C TRP A 295 7.06 2.23 -3.39
N VAL A 296 7.99 2.43 -2.45
CA VAL A 296 9.41 2.66 -2.74
C VAL A 296 10.03 1.45 -3.46
N ARG A 297 9.73 0.23 -2.98
CA ARG A 297 10.19 -1.01 -3.59
C ARG A 297 9.79 -1.11 -5.07
N GLN A 298 8.53 -0.78 -5.39
CA GLN A 298 8.02 -0.81 -6.77
C GLN A 298 8.78 0.17 -7.68
N GLN A 299 9.09 1.38 -7.21
CA GLN A 299 9.87 2.36 -7.97
C GLN A 299 11.31 1.89 -8.19
N LEU A 300 11.93 1.33 -7.14
CA LEU A 300 13.29 0.79 -7.21
C LEU A 300 13.38 -0.44 -8.10
N ASP A 301 12.36 -1.31 -8.07
CA ASP A 301 12.29 -2.51 -8.91
C ASP A 301 12.24 -2.16 -10.39
N GLN A 302 11.48 -1.12 -10.77
CA GLN A 302 11.44 -0.60 -12.14
C GLN A 302 12.79 -0.06 -12.60
N LYS A 303 13.60 0.53 -11.69
CA LYS A 303 14.86 1.17 -12.02
C LYS A 303 16.06 0.22 -11.95
N PHE A 304 16.14 -0.61 -10.93
CA PHE A 304 17.29 -1.47 -10.63
C PHE A 304 17.03 -2.96 -10.88
N GLY A 305 15.77 -3.38 -11.01
CA GLY A 305 15.40 -4.78 -11.24
C GLY A 305 16.04 -5.72 -10.23
N ARG A 306 16.74 -6.77 -10.72
CA ARG A 306 17.40 -7.77 -9.87
C ARG A 306 18.48 -7.20 -8.94
N GLN A 307 19.16 -6.12 -9.33
CA GLN A 307 20.21 -5.49 -8.52
C GLN A 307 19.70 -5.06 -7.15
N LEU A 308 18.43 -4.59 -7.08
CA LEU A 308 17.77 -4.22 -5.82
C LEU A 308 17.79 -5.35 -4.79
N TYR A 309 17.71 -6.59 -5.23
CA TYR A 309 17.56 -7.76 -4.37
C TYR A 309 18.85 -8.52 -4.10
N GLU A 310 19.91 -8.24 -4.88
CA GLU A 310 21.13 -9.04 -4.91
C GLU A 310 22.38 -8.26 -4.50
N GLN A 311 22.41 -6.93 -4.68
CA GLN A 311 23.63 -6.12 -4.55
C GLN A 311 23.76 -5.35 -3.22
N GLY A 312 22.78 -5.46 -2.32
CA GLY A 312 22.87 -4.82 -1.00
C GLY A 312 22.90 -3.29 -1.06
N LEU A 313 22.00 -2.69 -1.85
CA LEU A 313 21.92 -1.24 -1.98
C LEU A 313 21.50 -0.58 -0.67
N ARG A 314 21.97 0.63 -0.44
CA ARG A 314 21.54 1.52 0.65
C ARG A 314 20.60 2.57 0.08
N VAL A 315 19.35 2.53 0.47
CA VAL A 315 18.32 3.45 -0.01
C VAL A 315 17.96 4.42 1.09
N TYR A 316 18.26 5.69 0.90
CA TYR A 316 17.88 6.76 1.82
C TYR A 316 16.59 7.38 1.33
N THR A 317 15.58 7.33 2.20
CA THR A 317 14.23 7.81 1.91
C THR A 317 13.93 9.12 2.60
N THR A 318 12.86 9.78 2.19
CA THR A 318 12.40 11.03 2.78
C THR A 318 11.52 10.84 4.02
N LEU A 319 11.21 9.58 4.38
CA LEU A 319 10.31 9.23 5.47
C LEU A 319 10.85 9.68 6.83
N ASP A 320 10.01 10.32 7.62
CA ASP A 320 10.26 10.64 9.03
C ASP A 320 9.52 9.64 9.91
N LEU A 321 10.25 8.83 10.69
CA LEU A 321 9.65 7.75 11.48
C LEU A 321 8.75 8.24 12.62
N ASP A 322 9.05 9.41 13.18
CA ASP A 322 8.23 9.98 14.23
C ASP A 322 6.92 10.53 13.68
N MET A 323 6.97 11.21 12.51
CA MET A 323 5.78 11.65 11.80
C MET A 323 4.96 10.46 11.29
N GLN A 324 5.61 9.41 10.78
CA GLN A 324 4.93 8.18 10.34
C GLN A 324 4.14 7.54 11.49
N SER A 325 4.79 7.35 12.63
CA SER A 325 4.14 6.78 13.82
C SER A 325 2.99 7.67 14.33
N ALA A 326 3.15 8.99 14.28
CA ALA A 326 2.08 9.94 14.62
C ALA A 326 0.90 9.82 13.65
N ALA A 327 1.16 9.69 12.35
CA ALA A 327 0.15 9.53 11.32
C ALA A 327 -0.67 8.23 11.50
N GLU A 328 0.01 7.11 11.73
CA GLU A 328 -0.63 5.81 11.99
C GLU A 328 -1.53 5.85 13.22
N ARG A 329 -1.02 6.40 14.34
CA ARG A 329 -1.84 6.54 15.58
C ARG A 329 -3.01 7.47 15.40
N ALA A 330 -2.83 8.62 14.75
CA ALA A 330 -3.89 9.61 14.56
C ALA A 330 -5.01 9.04 13.68
N LEU A 331 -4.66 8.40 12.58
CA LEU A 331 -5.61 7.78 11.65
C LEU A 331 -6.37 6.64 12.33
N GLU A 332 -5.67 5.69 12.94
CA GLU A 332 -6.30 4.53 13.58
C GLU A 332 -7.20 4.92 14.75
N SER A 333 -6.76 5.88 15.59
CA SER A 333 -7.58 6.40 16.69
C SER A 333 -8.89 7.00 16.19
N GLN A 334 -8.84 7.73 15.09
CA GLN A 334 -10.03 8.35 14.49
C GLN A 334 -10.97 7.31 13.88
N LEU A 335 -10.44 6.32 13.14
CA LEU A 335 -11.23 5.23 12.58
C LEU A 335 -11.94 4.44 13.67
N ARG A 336 -11.25 4.08 14.75
CA ARG A 336 -11.86 3.43 15.92
C ARG A 336 -12.94 4.30 16.59
N ALA A 337 -12.71 5.59 16.70
CA ALA A 337 -13.69 6.51 17.27
C ALA A 337 -14.98 6.59 16.44
N ILE A 338 -14.86 6.54 15.10
CA ILE A 338 -16.01 6.49 14.18
C ILE A 338 -16.74 5.15 14.34
N GLU A 339 -16.04 4.03 14.31
CA GLU A 339 -16.59 2.68 14.47
C GLU A 339 -17.26 2.46 15.84
N ALA A 340 -16.73 3.12 16.88
CA ALA A 340 -17.33 3.11 18.23
C ALA A 340 -18.56 4.03 18.37
N GLY A 341 -18.97 4.73 17.30
CA GLY A 341 -20.15 5.57 17.29
C GLY A 341 -19.98 6.95 17.95
N ARG A 342 -18.73 7.42 18.25
CA ARG A 342 -18.50 8.72 18.88
C ARG A 342 -19.02 9.90 18.06
N PHE A 343 -19.15 9.72 16.74
CA PHE A 343 -19.64 10.73 15.79
C PHE A 343 -21.07 10.43 15.32
N GLY A 344 -21.79 9.54 15.98
CA GLY A 344 -23.13 9.07 15.65
C GLY A 344 -23.16 7.60 15.21
N ALA A 345 -24.33 7.05 14.96
CA ALA A 345 -24.53 5.63 14.71
C ALA A 345 -23.69 5.12 13.51
N TYR A 346 -22.88 4.10 13.74
CA TYR A 346 -22.11 3.36 12.75
C TYR A 346 -22.75 1.98 12.55
N ARG A 347 -23.11 1.65 11.30
CA ARG A 347 -23.89 0.44 10.97
C ARG A 347 -23.13 -0.61 10.18
N HIS A 348 -21.83 -0.39 9.94
CA HIS A 348 -20.99 -1.32 9.18
C HIS A 348 -20.19 -2.25 10.10
N VAL A 349 -19.53 -3.24 9.51
CA VAL A 349 -18.60 -4.12 10.23
C VAL A 349 -17.40 -3.29 10.69
N SER A 350 -17.10 -3.31 12.00
CA SER A 350 -15.87 -2.71 12.51
C SER A 350 -14.67 -3.61 12.23
N TYR A 351 -13.47 -2.99 12.16
CA TYR A 351 -12.23 -3.73 11.96
C TYR A 351 -11.99 -4.81 13.03
N GLU A 352 -12.30 -4.53 14.29
CA GLU A 352 -12.16 -5.50 15.38
C GLU A 352 -13.09 -6.71 15.21
N ARG A 353 -14.35 -6.47 14.81
CA ARG A 353 -15.30 -7.57 14.52
C ARG A 353 -14.86 -8.40 13.30
N TYR A 354 -14.29 -7.76 12.29
CA TYR A 354 -13.72 -8.45 11.14
C TYR A 354 -12.55 -9.35 11.56
N LEU A 355 -11.60 -8.83 12.34
CA LEU A 355 -10.48 -9.63 12.85
C LEU A 355 -10.94 -10.81 13.70
N ALA A 356 -11.91 -10.61 14.57
CA ALA A 356 -12.46 -11.68 15.41
C ALA A 356 -13.08 -12.83 14.58
N ARG A 357 -13.79 -12.53 13.49
CA ARG A 357 -14.32 -13.53 12.55
C ARG A 357 -13.23 -14.28 11.82
N ARG A 358 -12.19 -13.58 11.38
CA ARG A 358 -11.04 -14.17 10.65
C ARG A 358 -10.24 -15.15 11.50
N VAL A 359 -10.08 -14.87 12.80
CA VAL A 359 -9.45 -15.81 13.77
C VAL A 359 -10.27 -17.07 13.94
N ALA A 360 -11.59 -16.99 13.78
CA ALA A 360 -12.49 -18.15 13.88
C ALA A 360 -12.51 -19.07 12.63
N GLY A 361 -11.73 -18.76 11.58
CA GLY A 361 -11.53 -19.64 10.41
C GLY A 361 -12.41 -19.37 9.20
N ASP A 362 -13.08 -18.23 9.15
CA ASP A 362 -13.83 -17.77 7.97
C ASP A 362 -12.85 -17.11 6.98
N GLU A 363 -12.32 -17.91 6.03
CA GLU A 363 -11.28 -17.52 5.05
C GLU A 363 -11.86 -16.92 3.75
N ASP A 364 -12.97 -16.23 3.76
CA ASP A 364 -13.34 -15.43 2.60
C ASP A 364 -12.45 -14.18 2.53
N VAL A 365 -11.35 -14.30 1.78
CA VAL A 365 -10.49 -13.17 1.38
C VAL A 365 -11.29 -12.32 0.41
N ALA A 366 -12.08 -11.40 0.93
CA ALA A 366 -12.79 -10.43 0.12
C ALA A 366 -11.75 -9.60 -0.67
N ALA A 367 -11.94 -9.45 -1.98
CA ALA A 367 -11.09 -8.65 -2.85
C ALA A 367 -11.02 -7.16 -2.44
N ALA A 368 -11.89 -6.73 -1.52
CA ALA A 368 -11.96 -5.39 -0.93
C ALA A 368 -12.24 -5.51 0.56
N SER A 369 -11.63 -4.64 1.37
CA SER A 369 -11.83 -4.61 2.83
C SER A 369 -13.29 -4.26 3.17
N PRO A 370 -13.97 -5.04 4.01
CA PRO A 370 -15.39 -4.80 4.36
C PRO A 370 -15.57 -3.76 5.48
N TYR A 371 -14.50 -3.23 6.03
CA TYR A 371 -14.46 -2.27 7.12
C TYR A 371 -13.95 -0.90 6.66
N LEU A 372 -14.18 0.13 7.48
CA LEU A 372 -13.79 1.51 7.18
C LEU A 372 -12.26 1.62 7.03
N GLN A 373 -11.83 2.23 5.93
CA GLN A 373 -10.45 2.48 5.58
C GLN A 373 -10.10 3.97 5.69
N GLY A 374 -8.81 4.25 5.69
CA GLY A 374 -8.30 5.60 5.64
C GLY A 374 -6.91 5.66 5.02
N ALA A 375 -6.55 6.82 4.54
CA ALA A 375 -5.19 7.15 4.12
C ALA A 375 -4.76 8.49 4.70
N LEU A 376 -3.46 8.62 5.01
CA LEU A 376 -2.85 9.89 5.40
C LEU A 376 -1.52 10.04 4.67
N VAL A 377 -1.31 11.18 4.03
CA VAL A 377 -0.04 11.55 3.39
C VAL A 377 0.40 12.90 3.92
N ALA A 378 1.68 13.01 4.30
CA ALA A 378 2.31 14.27 4.71
C ALA A 378 3.49 14.58 3.81
N ILE A 379 3.53 15.80 3.26
CA ILE A 379 4.51 16.28 2.26
C ILE A 379 5.13 17.58 2.74
N ASP A 380 6.44 17.66 2.68
CA ASP A 380 7.18 18.91 2.83
C ASP A 380 6.97 19.76 1.55
N PRO A 381 6.36 20.95 1.65
CA PRO A 381 5.98 21.74 0.48
C PRO A 381 7.16 22.31 -0.29
N GLN A 382 8.33 22.44 0.32
CA GLN A 382 9.52 22.98 -0.34
C GLN A 382 10.26 21.93 -1.16
N SER A 383 10.42 20.72 -0.62
CA SER A 383 11.19 19.65 -1.26
C SER A 383 10.34 18.59 -1.97
N GLY A 384 9.05 18.52 -1.70
CA GLY A 384 8.19 17.41 -2.12
C GLY A 384 8.41 16.11 -1.31
N SER A 385 9.27 16.14 -0.30
CA SER A 385 9.61 14.97 0.52
C SER A 385 8.38 14.38 1.20
N ILE A 386 8.16 13.08 1.01
CA ILE A 386 7.12 12.34 1.74
C ILE A 386 7.61 12.09 3.17
N ARG A 387 7.03 12.81 4.13
CA ARG A 387 7.38 12.70 5.56
C ARG A 387 6.63 11.57 6.26
N ALA A 388 5.39 11.28 5.83
CA ALA A 388 4.60 10.15 6.31
C ALA A 388 3.65 9.67 5.21
N MET A 389 3.39 8.35 5.17
CA MET A 389 2.42 7.75 4.27
C MET A 389 1.74 6.55 4.93
N VAL A 390 0.45 6.64 5.12
CA VAL A 390 -0.42 5.54 5.56
C VAL A 390 -1.43 5.26 4.45
N GLY A 391 -1.36 4.08 3.83
CA GLY A 391 -2.20 3.71 2.69
C GLY A 391 -3.40 2.83 3.04
N GLY A 392 -3.61 2.55 4.33
CA GLY A 392 -4.69 1.71 4.85
C GLY A 392 -4.43 1.27 6.28
N ARG A 393 -5.37 0.56 6.89
CA ARG A 393 -5.29 0.14 8.32
C ARG A 393 -4.36 -1.05 8.55
N ASP A 394 -4.42 -2.05 7.67
CA ASP A 394 -3.63 -3.28 7.79
C ASP A 394 -3.09 -3.69 6.43
N PHE A 395 -1.78 -3.57 6.26
CA PHE A 395 -1.07 -3.95 5.03
C PHE A 395 -1.12 -5.46 4.75
N TYR A 396 -1.20 -6.28 5.79
CA TYR A 396 -1.23 -7.74 5.63
C TYR A 396 -2.61 -8.26 5.24
N ASP A 397 -3.65 -7.51 5.60
CA ASP A 397 -5.01 -7.79 5.16
C ASP A 397 -5.26 -7.23 3.75
N SER A 398 -4.81 -6.02 3.49
CA SER A 398 -4.96 -5.36 2.19
C SER A 398 -3.69 -4.62 1.79
N LYS A 399 -2.98 -5.12 0.78
CA LYS A 399 -1.78 -4.47 0.22
C LYS A 399 -2.11 -3.27 -0.67
N PHE A 400 -3.39 -3.03 -0.93
CA PHE A 400 -3.84 -1.91 -1.75
C PHE A 400 -3.54 -0.58 -1.06
N ASN A 401 -2.61 0.19 -1.63
CA ASN A 401 -2.17 1.48 -1.10
C ASN A 401 -3.11 2.59 -1.58
N ARG A 402 -4.04 2.98 -0.72
CA ARG A 402 -5.08 3.96 -1.07
C ARG A 402 -4.52 5.36 -1.31
N ALA A 403 -3.35 5.67 -0.78
CA ALA A 403 -2.70 6.95 -1.01
C ALA A 403 -2.28 7.16 -2.48
N VAL A 404 -1.86 6.10 -3.18
CA VAL A 404 -1.26 6.17 -4.52
C VAL A 404 -1.96 5.33 -5.59
N GLN A 405 -2.88 4.44 -5.20
CA GLN A 405 -3.55 3.52 -6.14
C GLN A 405 -5.06 3.71 -6.22
N ALA A 406 -5.69 4.26 -5.16
CA ALA A 406 -7.13 4.49 -5.16
C ALA A 406 -7.50 5.73 -5.97
N LEU A 407 -8.49 5.58 -6.83
CA LEU A 407 -9.18 6.68 -7.48
C LEU A 407 -10.38 7.07 -6.63
N ARG A 408 -10.42 8.32 -6.14
CA ARG A 408 -11.43 8.82 -5.22
C ARG A 408 -11.89 10.21 -5.57
N GLN A 409 -13.18 10.47 -5.43
CA GLN A 409 -13.72 11.80 -5.63
C GLN A 409 -13.25 12.74 -4.53
N PRO A 410 -12.55 13.84 -4.87
CA PRO A 410 -12.06 14.81 -3.89
C PRO A 410 -13.19 15.64 -3.26
N GLY A 411 -14.34 15.72 -3.92
CA GLY A 411 -15.42 16.61 -3.53
C GLY A 411 -14.92 18.03 -3.33
N SER A 412 -15.39 18.71 -2.29
CA SER A 412 -15.04 20.12 -2.05
C SER A 412 -13.55 20.40 -1.78
N THR A 413 -12.66 19.39 -1.64
CA THR A 413 -11.21 19.66 -1.60
C THR A 413 -10.67 20.12 -2.95
N PHE A 414 -11.39 19.90 -4.04
CA PHE A 414 -11.06 20.39 -5.37
C PHE A 414 -11.31 21.91 -5.54
N LYS A 415 -12.25 22.48 -4.78
CA LYS A 415 -12.65 23.90 -4.93
C LYS A 415 -11.49 24.90 -4.89
N PRO A 416 -10.46 24.78 -4.03
CA PRO A 416 -9.33 25.71 -4.06
C PRO A 416 -8.66 25.84 -5.43
N ILE A 417 -8.69 24.80 -6.28
CA ILE A 417 -8.17 24.86 -7.65
C ILE A 417 -9.05 25.76 -8.53
N VAL A 418 -10.37 25.67 -8.37
CA VAL A 418 -11.34 26.54 -9.10
C VAL A 418 -11.15 27.98 -8.66
N TYR A 419 -11.05 28.24 -7.35
CA TYR A 419 -10.83 29.58 -6.80
C TYR A 419 -9.48 30.18 -7.20
N ALA A 420 -8.42 29.35 -7.24
CA ALA A 420 -7.12 29.76 -7.76
C ALA A 420 -7.19 30.16 -9.25
N ALA A 421 -7.96 29.42 -10.06
CA ALA A 421 -8.23 29.79 -11.45
C ALA A 421 -9.02 31.10 -11.55
N GLY A 422 -9.94 31.37 -10.61
CA GLY A 422 -10.66 32.63 -10.48
C GLY A 422 -9.71 33.79 -10.22
N LEU A 423 -8.83 33.68 -9.21
CA LEU A 423 -7.83 34.72 -8.90
C LEU A 423 -6.92 35.02 -10.10
N ARG A 424 -6.41 34.01 -10.76
CA ARG A 424 -5.60 34.11 -12.00
C ARG A 424 -6.34 34.79 -13.15
N SER A 425 -7.67 34.76 -13.13
CA SER A 425 -8.53 35.42 -14.11
C SER A 425 -8.95 36.84 -13.68
N GLY A 426 -8.31 37.41 -12.62
CA GLY A 426 -8.51 38.75 -12.12
C GLY A 426 -9.72 38.91 -11.19
N ARG A 427 -10.33 37.81 -10.70
CA ARG A 427 -11.47 37.90 -9.76
C ARG A 427 -10.91 37.93 -8.33
N PRO A 428 -11.08 39.04 -7.59
CA PRO A 428 -10.53 39.17 -6.24
C PRO A 428 -11.36 38.39 -5.20
N PRO A 429 -10.86 38.22 -3.95
CA PRO A 429 -11.62 37.60 -2.86
C PRO A 429 -12.97 38.23 -2.56
N ALA A 430 -13.13 39.54 -2.84
CA ALA A 430 -14.38 40.30 -2.70
C ALA A 430 -15.36 40.07 -3.86
N TYR A 431 -14.96 39.39 -4.93
CA TYR A 431 -15.83 39.12 -6.10
C TYR A 431 -17.11 38.43 -5.66
N ILE A 432 -18.26 38.95 -6.11
CA ILE A 432 -19.58 38.45 -5.72
C ILE A 432 -19.97 37.28 -6.64
N LEU A 433 -20.36 36.16 -6.02
CA LEU A 433 -20.87 34.95 -6.65
C LEU A 433 -22.31 34.71 -6.24
N ASP A 434 -23.10 34.09 -7.09
CA ASP A 434 -24.50 33.74 -6.82
C ASP A 434 -24.67 32.35 -6.20
N ASP A 435 -25.16 32.33 -4.95
CA ASP A 435 -25.53 31.07 -4.25
C ASP A 435 -27.06 30.88 -4.31
N VAL A 436 -27.56 30.64 -5.52
CA VAL A 436 -29.00 30.53 -5.84
C VAL A 436 -29.31 29.17 -6.46
N PRO A 437 -30.60 28.74 -6.46
CA PRO A 437 -30.98 27.46 -7.11
C PRO A 437 -30.55 27.46 -8.58
N LEU A 438 -29.96 26.35 -9.00
CA LEU A 438 -29.43 26.16 -10.34
C LEU A 438 -29.97 24.85 -10.94
N SER A 439 -30.39 24.89 -12.20
CA SER A 439 -30.86 23.73 -12.95
C SER A 439 -30.13 23.68 -14.28
N LEU A 440 -29.32 22.64 -14.47
CA LEU A 440 -28.46 22.48 -15.66
C LEU A 440 -28.86 21.24 -16.46
N PRO A 441 -28.83 21.30 -17.80
CA PRO A 441 -29.05 20.12 -18.62
C PRO A 441 -27.89 19.13 -18.43
N ASN A 442 -28.23 17.85 -18.20
CA ASN A 442 -27.28 16.76 -18.09
C ASN A 442 -27.32 15.85 -19.34
N MET A 443 -26.27 15.07 -19.55
CA MET A 443 -26.25 14.08 -20.62
C MET A 443 -27.42 13.10 -20.44
N GLY A 444 -28.19 12.85 -21.52
CA GLY A 444 -29.34 11.95 -21.50
C GLY A 444 -30.69 12.61 -21.22
N GLY A 445 -30.79 13.94 -21.27
CA GLY A 445 -32.06 14.67 -21.17
C GLY A 445 -32.59 14.82 -19.72
N GLN A 446 -31.81 14.41 -18.74
CA GLN A 446 -32.11 14.69 -17.32
C GLN A 446 -31.57 16.06 -16.94
N THR A 447 -32.22 16.70 -15.99
CA THR A 447 -31.77 17.95 -15.39
C THR A 447 -30.94 17.67 -14.13
N TRP A 448 -29.79 18.34 -14.02
CA TRP A 448 -28.97 18.26 -12.80
C TRP A 448 -29.23 19.51 -11.95
N GLU A 449 -29.69 19.27 -10.72
CA GLU A 449 -30.02 20.31 -9.74
C GLU A 449 -29.06 20.17 -8.53
N PRO A 450 -27.89 20.80 -8.60
CA PRO A 450 -26.94 20.78 -7.48
C PRO A 450 -27.52 21.51 -6.27
N ARG A 451 -27.13 21.03 -5.07
CA ARG A 451 -27.57 21.65 -3.81
C ARG A 451 -26.37 21.94 -2.91
N ASN A 452 -26.50 22.94 -2.07
CA ASN A 452 -25.58 23.12 -0.96
C ASN A 452 -25.80 21.99 0.07
N TYR A 453 -24.78 21.70 0.87
CA TYR A 453 -24.84 20.63 1.86
C TYR A 453 -25.99 20.83 2.88
N ASP A 454 -26.24 22.05 3.30
CA ASP A 454 -27.28 22.46 4.24
C ASP A 454 -28.66 22.64 3.60
N GLY A 455 -28.75 22.47 2.28
CA GLY A 455 -29.96 22.69 1.49
C GLY A 455 -30.42 24.14 1.40
N ARG A 456 -29.60 25.09 1.90
CA ARG A 456 -29.95 26.55 1.93
C ARG A 456 -29.27 27.30 0.80
N PHE A 457 -29.88 28.41 0.41
CA PHE A 457 -29.38 29.38 -0.55
C PHE A 457 -29.27 30.72 0.18
N ILE A 458 -28.14 31.40 0.01
CA ILE A 458 -27.90 32.67 0.71
C ILE A 458 -27.81 33.91 -0.23
N GLY A 459 -27.99 33.67 -1.53
CA GLY A 459 -27.91 34.70 -2.56
C GLY A 459 -26.47 35.15 -2.84
N PRO A 460 -26.30 36.43 -3.22
CA PRO A 460 -24.99 36.99 -3.52
C PRO A 460 -24.05 36.94 -2.32
N ILE A 461 -22.87 36.36 -2.50
CA ILE A 461 -21.83 36.25 -1.47
C ILE A 461 -20.44 36.43 -2.06
N SER A 462 -19.49 36.91 -1.25
CA SER A 462 -18.12 37.07 -1.71
C SER A 462 -17.45 35.71 -1.98
N MET A 463 -16.50 35.70 -2.90
CA MET A 463 -15.66 34.54 -3.23
C MET A 463 -14.98 33.98 -1.98
N ARG A 464 -14.46 34.82 -1.06
CA ARG A 464 -13.93 34.41 0.24
C ARG A 464 -14.96 33.65 1.07
N GLN A 465 -16.15 34.18 1.22
CA GLN A 465 -17.22 33.59 2.01
C GLN A 465 -17.69 32.28 1.42
N ALA A 466 -17.84 32.17 0.11
CA ALA A 466 -18.21 30.97 -0.60
C ALA A 466 -17.20 29.86 -0.40
N LEU A 467 -15.89 30.16 -0.36
CA LEU A 467 -14.82 29.19 -0.13
C LEU A 467 -14.83 28.66 1.30
N TYR A 468 -14.84 29.52 2.34
CA TYR A 468 -14.74 29.01 3.72
C TYR A 468 -16.03 28.32 4.21
N GLN A 469 -17.19 28.68 3.68
CA GLN A 469 -18.45 27.98 3.89
C GLN A 469 -18.63 26.80 2.96
N SER A 470 -17.73 26.65 1.97
CA SER A 470 -17.78 25.54 1.01
C SER A 470 -19.06 25.46 0.20
N ARG A 471 -19.66 26.63 -0.21
CA ARG A 471 -20.89 26.69 -0.99
C ARG A 471 -20.70 26.01 -2.36
N ASN A 472 -21.63 25.12 -2.72
CA ASN A 472 -21.55 24.40 -4.00
C ASN A 472 -21.96 25.29 -5.17
N LEU A 473 -23.10 26.00 -5.01
CA LEU A 473 -23.70 26.77 -6.10
C LEU A 473 -22.82 27.96 -6.48
N ALA A 474 -22.35 28.73 -5.52
CA ALA A 474 -21.40 29.80 -5.78
C ALA A 474 -20.09 29.30 -6.42
N THR A 475 -19.63 28.07 -6.11
CA THR A 475 -18.45 27.51 -6.78
C THR A 475 -18.76 27.07 -8.22
N ILE A 476 -19.96 26.55 -8.48
CA ILE A 476 -20.40 26.20 -9.83
C ILE A 476 -20.56 27.47 -10.66
N ASP A 477 -21.16 28.54 -10.10
CA ASP A 477 -21.29 29.84 -10.72
C ASP A 477 -19.92 30.36 -11.20
N LEU A 478 -18.93 30.46 -10.31
CA LEU A 478 -17.55 30.80 -10.66
C LEU A 478 -16.97 29.87 -11.75
N GLY A 479 -17.15 28.57 -11.60
CA GLY A 479 -16.61 27.58 -12.52
C GLY A 479 -17.21 27.67 -13.91
N MET A 480 -18.51 27.91 -14.02
CA MET A 480 -19.22 28.12 -15.30
C MET A 480 -18.79 29.43 -15.98
N GLU A 481 -18.56 30.50 -15.21
CA GLU A 481 -18.02 31.74 -15.72
C GLU A 481 -16.59 31.57 -16.27
N LEU A 482 -15.76 30.76 -15.60
CA LEU A 482 -14.41 30.43 -16.06
C LEU A 482 -14.39 29.49 -17.27
N GLY A 483 -15.35 28.59 -17.35
CA GLY A 483 -15.42 27.48 -18.30
C GLY A 483 -14.62 26.28 -17.86
N GLU A 484 -15.12 25.08 -18.19
CA GLU A 484 -14.54 23.77 -17.78
C GLU A 484 -13.09 23.62 -18.22
N GLU A 485 -12.75 24.01 -19.45
CA GLU A 485 -11.39 23.88 -20.00
C GLU A 485 -10.33 24.62 -19.18
N ARG A 486 -10.67 25.80 -18.65
CA ARG A 486 -9.76 26.59 -17.81
C ARG A 486 -9.56 25.89 -16.44
N VAL A 487 -10.61 25.33 -15.86
CA VAL A 487 -10.54 24.56 -14.62
C VAL A 487 -9.75 23.25 -14.81
N ILE A 488 -9.95 22.56 -15.94
CA ILE A 488 -9.17 21.37 -16.32
C ILE A 488 -7.68 21.75 -16.48
N SER A 489 -7.38 22.82 -17.19
CA SER A 489 -6.01 23.31 -17.35
C SER A 489 -5.35 23.66 -16.03
N ALA A 490 -6.08 24.36 -15.13
CA ALA A 490 -5.62 24.61 -13.78
C ALA A 490 -5.35 23.32 -13.01
N SER A 491 -6.23 22.33 -13.08
CA SER A 491 -6.07 21.03 -12.43
C SER A 491 -4.80 20.32 -12.90
N ARG A 492 -4.47 20.38 -14.18
CA ARG A 492 -3.22 19.86 -14.74
C ARG A 492 -1.99 20.57 -14.18
N ALA A 493 -2.04 21.91 -14.11
CA ALA A 493 -0.95 22.69 -13.51
C ALA A 493 -0.75 22.33 -12.03
N PHE A 494 -1.82 22.07 -11.29
CA PHE A 494 -1.78 21.57 -9.91
C PHE A 494 -1.38 20.10 -9.79
N GLY A 495 -1.13 19.39 -10.92
CA GLY A 495 -0.53 18.06 -10.94
C GLY A 495 -1.51 16.90 -10.91
N LEU A 496 -2.79 17.11 -11.18
CA LEU A 496 -3.76 16.03 -11.28
C LEU A 496 -3.60 15.32 -12.64
N SER A 497 -3.29 14.03 -12.63
CA SER A 497 -2.99 13.24 -13.83
C SER A 497 -4.21 12.52 -14.41
N THR A 498 -5.24 12.31 -13.61
CA THR A 498 -6.42 11.53 -13.98
C THR A 498 -7.29 12.26 -15.03
N PRO A 499 -8.02 11.55 -15.89
CA PRO A 499 -8.97 12.17 -16.80
C PRO A 499 -10.03 12.98 -16.04
N ILE A 500 -10.19 14.26 -16.39
CA ILE A 500 -11.21 15.15 -15.83
C ILE A 500 -12.19 15.47 -16.98
N PRO A 501 -13.46 15.05 -16.87
CA PRO A 501 -14.46 15.33 -17.90
C PRO A 501 -14.87 16.81 -17.90
N ALA A 502 -15.12 17.39 -19.07
CA ALA A 502 -15.59 18.77 -19.18
C ALA A 502 -17.11 18.82 -18.94
N VAL A 503 -17.50 18.81 -17.67
CA VAL A 503 -18.89 18.89 -17.22
C VAL A 503 -18.97 19.78 -15.97
N PRO A 504 -20.09 20.51 -15.74
CA PRO A 504 -20.21 21.47 -14.64
C PRO A 504 -19.94 20.90 -13.24
N SER A 505 -20.18 19.61 -13.03
CA SER A 505 -19.94 18.96 -11.73
C SER A 505 -18.46 18.86 -11.34
N ILE A 506 -17.50 19.10 -12.27
CA ILE A 506 -16.08 19.13 -11.93
C ILE A 506 -15.74 20.26 -10.97
N HIS A 507 -16.48 21.37 -11.03
CA HIS A 507 -16.23 22.53 -10.19
C HIS A 507 -16.38 22.22 -8.69
N ILE A 508 -17.15 21.19 -8.35
CA ILE A 508 -17.31 20.70 -6.98
C ILE A 508 -16.59 19.36 -6.72
N GLY A 509 -15.72 18.93 -7.64
CA GLY A 509 -14.83 17.78 -7.45
C GLY A 509 -15.48 16.43 -7.70
N ALA A 510 -16.27 16.30 -8.77
CA ALA A 510 -16.89 15.03 -9.16
C ALA A 510 -15.95 14.06 -9.89
N ALA A 511 -14.77 14.51 -10.35
CA ALA A 511 -13.81 13.66 -11.03
C ALA A 511 -12.92 12.89 -10.03
N ASP A 512 -12.62 11.63 -10.33
CA ASP A 512 -11.75 10.80 -9.50
C ASP A 512 -10.27 11.21 -9.60
N VAL A 513 -9.57 11.25 -8.48
CA VAL A 513 -8.16 11.63 -8.36
C VAL A 513 -7.39 10.68 -7.45
N TYR A 514 -6.06 10.66 -7.57
CA TYR A 514 -5.20 9.99 -6.60
C TYR A 514 -5.03 10.86 -5.34
N PRO A 515 -5.19 10.30 -4.13
CA PRO A 515 -5.04 11.08 -2.89
C PRO A 515 -3.69 11.81 -2.77
N ILE A 516 -2.60 11.19 -3.15
CA ILE A 516 -1.27 11.81 -3.11
C ILE A 516 -1.17 13.04 -4.02
N GLU A 517 -1.84 13.03 -5.19
CA GLU A 517 -1.85 14.16 -6.12
C GLU A 517 -2.63 15.34 -5.55
N MET A 518 -3.77 15.08 -4.91
CA MET A 518 -4.53 16.14 -4.21
C MET A 518 -3.72 16.75 -3.08
N VAL A 519 -2.99 15.96 -2.28
CA VAL A 519 -2.12 16.50 -1.22
C VAL A 519 -0.97 17.29 -1.83
N SER A 520 -0.35 16.80 -2.91
CA SER A 520 0.70 17.50 -3.66
C SER A 520 0.21 18.84 -4.23
N ALA A 521 -1.03 18.90 -4.73
CA ALA A 521 -1.62 20.15 -5.25
C ALA A 521 -1.62 21.26 -4.18
N PHE A 522 -1.88 20.92 -2.93
CA PHE A 522 -1.90 21.90 -1.83
C PHE A 522 -0.50 22.41 -1.44
N THR A 523 0.58 21.77 -1.88
CA THR A 523 1.94 22.31 -1.69
C THR A 523 2.09 23.66 -2.39
N ALA A 524 1.36 23.89 -3.49
CA ALA A 524 1.34 25.19 -4.19
C ALA A 524 0.84 26.34 -3.31
N PHE A 525 -0.10 26.09 -2.41
CA PHE A 525 -0.55 27.09 -1.46
C PHE A 525 0.47 27.27 -0.33
N ALA A 526 0.92 26.17 0.29
CA ALA A 526 1.87 26.22 1.39
C ALA A 526 3.20 26.88 1.00
N ASN A 527 3.66 26.67 -0.23
CA ASN A 527 4.91 27.20 -0.79
C ASN A 527 4.69 28.39 -1.76
N LEU A 528 3.70 29.22 -1.47
CA LEU A 528 3.41 30.49 -2.13
C LEU A 528 3.52 30.45 -3.66
N GLY A 529 2.82 29.48 -4.28
CA GLY A 529 2.64 29.37 -5.72
C GLY A 529 3.45 28.25 -6.37
N VAL A 530 4.38 27.64 -5.68
CA VAL A 530 5.23 26.57 -6.20
C VAL A 530 4.74 25.21 -5.75
N ARG A 531 4.27 24.38 -6.68
CA ARG A 531 3.90 22.99 -6.41
C ARG A 531 5.13 22.09 -6.40
N ALA A 532 5.26 21.26 -5.37
CA ALA A 532 6.29 20.25 -5.28
C ALA A 532 5.76 18.87 -5.69
N THR A 533 6.53 18.13 -6.50
CA THR A 533 6.20 16.75 -6.87
C THR A 533 6.59 15.80 -5.73
N PRO A 534 5.71 14.83 -5.37
CA PRO A 534 6.00 13.90 -4.28
C PRO A 534 7.30 13.10 -4.49
N GLN A 535 8.19 13.17 -3.51
CA GLN A 535 9.54 12.60 -3.55
C GLN A 535 9.75 11.62 -2.38
N PRO A 536 9.77 10.29 -2.60
CA PRO A 536 9.98 9.33 -1.52
C PRO A 536 11.44 8.94 -1.30
N ILE A 537 12.33 9.16 -2.27
CA ILE A 537 13.73 8.70 -2.26
C ILE A 537 14.67 9.91 -2.34
N ILE A 538 15.66 9.97 -1.44
CA ILE A 538 16.72 10.98 -1.45
C ILE A 538 17.85 10.53 -2.38
N ARG A 539 18.38 9.30 -2.15
CA ARG A 539 19.46 8.72 -2.95
C ARG A 539 19.55 7.20 -2.74
N VAL A 540 20.21 6.55 -3.67
CA VAL A 540 20.56 5.13 -3.63
C VAL A 540 22.07 5.00 -3.77
N GLU A 541 22.69 4.30 -2.84
CA GLU A 541 24.12 4.03 -2.80
C GLU A 541 24.39 2.52 -2.95
N ASN A 542 25.56 2.18 -3.46
CA ASN A 542 26.08 0.82 -3.36
C ASN A 542 26.72 0.56 -1.96
N GLN A 543 27.26 -0.63 -1.74
CA GLN A 543 27.89 -1.00 -0.48
C GLN A 543 29.14 -0.17 -0.16
N ARG A 544 29.83 0.40 -1.18
CA ARG A 544 31.01 1.24 -1.03
C ARG A 544 30.66 2.69 -0.70
N GLY A 545 29.35 3.05 -0.70
CA GLY A 545 28.89 4.41 -0.47
C GLY A 545 28.87 5.28 -1.74
N GLU A 546 29.10 4.69 -2.92
CA GLU A 546 29.00 5.41 -4.20
C GLU A 546 27.52 5.63 -4.54
N ILE A 547 27.16 6.86 -4.90
CA ILE A 547 25.77 7.22 -5.28
C ILE A 547 25.47 6.68 -6.68
N LEU A 548 24.55 5.74 -6.75
CA LEU A 548 24.08 5.16 -8.01
C LEU A 548 22.90 5.95 -8.62
N TRP A 549 22.11 6.59 -7.78
CA TRP A 549 20.97 7.38 -8.20
C TRP A 549 20.56 8.39 -7.13
N GLN A 550 20.31 9.61 -7.59
CA GLN A 550 19.78 10.70 -6.77
C GLN A 550 18.74 11.43 -7.60
N PRO A 551 17.41 11.24 -7.31
CA PRO A 551 16.37 11.94 -8.03
C PRO A 551 16.39 13.43 -7.68
N THR A 552 16.20 14.28 -8.69
CA THR A 552 16.09 15.73 -8.50
C THR A 552 14.64 16.08 -8.15
N PRO A 553 14.38 16.85 -7.08
CA PRO A 553 13.06 17.35 -6.78
C PRO A 553 12.49 18.18 -7.94
N ALA A 554 11.27 17.88 -8.36
CA ALA A 554 10.61 18.60 -9.44
C ALA A 554 9.58 19.58 -8.86
N HIS A 555 9.64 20.82 -9.34
CA HIS A 555 8.78 21.91 -8.93
C HIS A 555 8.07 22.53 -10.14
N ALA A 556 6.89 23.06 -9.93
CA ALA A 556 6.15 23.78 -10.95
C ALA A 556 5.53 25.07 -10.38
N GLN A 557 5.80 26.22 -11.00
CA GLN A 557 5.13 27.46 -10.67
C GLN A 557 3.68 27.38 -11.15
N VAL A 558 2.71 27.47 -10.24
CA VAL A 558 1.27 27.31 -10.53
C VAL A 558 0.53 28.63 -10.38
N LEU A 559 0.92 29.41 -9.38
CA LEU A 559 0.36 30.71 -9.04
C LEU A 559 1.49 31.73 -8.86
N SER A 560 1.23 33.00 -9.07
CA SER A 560 2.12 34.03 -8.57
C SER A 560 2.12 34.01 -7.03
N GLN A 561 3.14 34.59 -6.41
CA GLN A 561 3.26 34.63 -4.95
C GLN A 561 2.08 35.37 -4.31
N ALA A 562 1.60 36.47 -4.95
CA ALA A 562 0.48 37.24 -4.49
C ALA A 562 -0.85 36.46 -4.55
N GLU A 563 -1.12 35.79 -5.69
CA GLU A 563 -2.32 34.95 -5.83
C GLU A 563 -2.32 33.76 -4.81
N ALA A 564 -1.17 33.14 -4.63
CA ALA A 564 -1.03 32.05 -3.66
C ALA A 564 -1.21 32.53 -2.22
N TRP A 565 -0.68 33.72 -1.88
CA TRP A 565 -0.86 34.30 -0.56
C TRP A 565 -2.34 34.62 -0.29
N LEU A 566 -3.08 35.15 -1.27
CA LEU A 566 -4.52 35.35 -1.16
C LEU A 566 -5.27 34.04 -0.95
N MET A 567 -4.88 32.97 -1.68
CA MET A 567 -5.46 31.63 -1.46
C MET A 567 -5.17 31.11 -0.05
N VAL A 568 -3.94 31.27 0.45
CA VAL A 568 -3.59 30.91 1.84
C VAL A 568 -4.46 31.67 2.83
N ASP A 569 -4.60 33.00 2.66
CA ASP A 569 -5.38 33.83 3.54
C ASP A 569 -6.87 33.42 3.56
N MET A 570 -7.47 33.15 2.40
CA MET A 570 -8.83 32.62 2.29
C MET A 570 -8.97 31.22 2.90
N LEU A 571 -7.94 30.32 2.75
CA LEU A 571 -7.95 28.96 3.29
C LEU A 571 -7.70 28.93 4.80
N LYS A 572 -7.08 29.96 5.38
CA LYS A 572 -6.99 30.16 6.85
C LYS A 572 -8.39 30.37 7.45
N ASP A 573 -9.29 31.00 6.74
CA ASP A 573 -10.68 31.19 7.18
C ASP A 573 -11.44 29.85 7.30
N VAL A 574 -11.15 28.87 6.45
CA VAL A 574 -11.77 27.53 6.52
C VAL A 574 -11.50 26.85 7.88
N VAL A 575 -10.29 27.01 8.42
CA VAL A 575 -9.88 26.39 9.69
C VAL A 575 -10.16 27.26 10.92
N ARG A 576 -10.34 28.56 10.75
CA ARG A 576 -10.61 29.49 11.85
C ARG A 576 -12.11 29.74 12.09
N ARG A 577 -12.91 29.87 11.03
CA ARG A 577 -14.33 30.21 11.10
C ARG A 577 -15.22 29.44 10.12
N GLY A 578 -14.63 28.56 9.29
CA GLY A 578 -15.32 27.81 8.27
C GLY A 578 -15.60 26.35 8.66
N THR A 579 -15.70 25.50 7.65
CA THR A 579 -16.13 24.09 7.76
C THR A 579 -15.23 23.20 8.60
N ALA A 580 -14.01 23.60 8.91
CA ALA A 580 -13.08 22.86 9.75
C ALA A 580 -12.81 23.53 11.12
N ALA A 581 -13.43 24.68 11.40
CA ALA A 581 -13.13 25.48 12.60
C ALA A 581 -13.27 24.68 13.90
N GLY A 582 -14.34 23.91 14.08
CA GLY A 582 -14.58 23.14 15.29
C GLY A 582 -13.55 22.05 15.55
N SER A 583 -13.03 21.41 14.48
CA SER A 583 -12.08 20.30 14.60
C SER A 583 -10.62 20.74 14.59
N VAL A 584 -10.28 21.83 13.93
CA VAL A 584 -8.91 22.34 13.85
C VAL A 584 -8.66 23.38 14.93
N TRP A 585 -9.27 24.57 14.81
CA TRP A 585 -9.08 25.64 15.79
C TRP A 585 -9.66 25.26 17.16
N GLY A 586 -10.92 24.82 17.19
CA GLY A 586 -11.58 24.32 18.39
C GLY A 586 -10.97 23.01 18.91
N GLY A 587 -10.33 22.22 18.05
CA GLY A 587 -9.53 21.02 18.39
C GLY A 587 -8.16 21.35 18.98
N GLY A 588 -7.84 22.63 19.18
CA GLY A 588 -6.62 23.12 19.85
C GLY A 588 -5.38 23.20 18.95
N PHE A 589 -5.54 23.28 17.62
CA PHE A 589 -4.45 23.58 16.71
C PHE A 589 -4.51 25.06 16.28
N GLN A 590 -3.70 25.88 16.94
CA GLN A 590 -3.71 27.34 16.79
C GLN A 590 -2.49 27.89 16.06
N ILE A 591 -1.65 27.01 15.52
CA ILE A 591 -0.54 27.36 14.62
C ILE A 591 -1.12 27.89 13.30
N PRO A 592 -0.51 28.92 12.64
CA PRO A 592 -0.95 29.38 11.35
C PRO A 592 -1.13 28.23 10.35
N ALA A 593 -2.36 28.02 9.91
CA ALA A 593 -2.70 26.92 9.02
C ALA A 593 -3.84 27.30 8.08
N GLY A 594 -3.78 26.78 6.84
CA GLY A 594 -4.88 26.78 5.90
C GLY A 594 -5.38 25.35 5.66
N GLY A 595 -6.54 25.19 5.04
CA GLY A 595 -7.03 23.85 4.70
C GLY A 595 -8.39 23.85 4.02
N LYS A 596 -8.81 22.65 3.60
CA LYS A 596 -10.12 22.47 2.97
C LYS A 596 -10.71 21.12 3.31
N THR A 597 -11.99 21.10 3.66
CA THR A 597 -12.82 19.90 3.84
C THR A 597 -13.35 19.42 2.50
N GLY A 598 -13.43 18.10 2.33
CA GLY A 598 -14.10 17.44 1.22
C GLY A 598 -15.13 16.44 1.71
N THR A 599 -16.25 16.37 1.01
CA THR A 599 -17.32 15.40 1.25
C THR A 599 -18.01 15.16 -0.08
N THR A 600 -18.17 13.90 -0.48
CA THR A 600 -19.03 13.54 -1.61
C THR A 600 -20.50 13.61 -1.21
N ASN A 601 -21.38 13.80 -2.19
CA ASN A 601 -22.83 14.01 -1.94
C ASN A 601 -23.45 12.93 -1.07
N ASP A 602 -23.03 11.67 -1.23
CA ASP A 602 -23.53 10.55 -0.45
C ASP A 602 -22.76 10.26 0.84
N GLY A 603 -21.71 11.04 1.16
CA GLY A 603 -20.85 10.81 2.32
C GLY A 603 -20.08 9.50 2.22
N THR A 604 -19.71 9.09 1.01
CA THR A 604 -18.89 7.89 0.72
C THR A 604 -17.41 8.14 0.93
N ASP A 605 -16.98 9.36 0.62
CA ASP A 605 -15.60 9.83 0.78
C ASP A 605 -15.58 11.12 1.58
N VAL A 606 -14.81 11.16 2.64
CA VAL A 606 -14.59 12.36 3.42
C VAL A 606 -13.11 12.69 3.50
N TRP A 607 -12.80 13.98 3.33
CA TRP A 607 -11.45 14.46 3.22
C TRP A 607 -11.19 15.66 4.11
N PHE A 608 -9.96 15.80 4.54
CA PHE A 608 -9.40 17.07 4.98
C PHE A 608 -7.96 17.18 4.51
N ILE A 609 -7.65 18.24 3.76
CA ILE A 609 -6.28 18.59 3.40
C ILE A 609 -5.98 19.92 4.05
N GLY A 610 -5.00 19.93 4.93
CA GLY A 610 -4.57 21.14 5.64
C GLY A 610 -3.06 21.29 5.58
N PHE A 611 -2.59 22.50 5.78
CA PHE A 611 -1.19 22.84 5.65
C PHE A 611 -0.76 23.98 6.57
N THR A 612 0.50 23.98 6.92
CA THR A 612 1.28 25.07 7.49
C THR A 612 2.32 25.52 6.46
N ALA A 613 3.17 26.47 6.76
CA ALA A 613 4.20 26.91 5.81
C ALA A 613 5.26 25.83 5.49
N ASP A 614 5.38 24.80 6.32
CA ASP A 614 6.43 23.78 6.24
C ASP A 614 5.94 22.31 6.21
N LEU A 615 4.62 22.08 6.20
CA LEU A 615 4.03 20.76 6.10
C LEU A 615 2.61 20.79 5.52
N VAL A 616 2.37 19.97 4.50
CA VAL A 616 1.03 19.69 3.95
C VAL A 616 0.64 18.29 4.34
N ALA A 617 -0.55 18.11 4.92
CA ALA A 617 -1.05 16.76 5.22
C ALA A 617 -2.49 16.61 4.75
N GLY A 618 -2.79 15.44 4.15
CA GLY A 618 -4.13 15.09 3.71
C GLY A 618 -4.61 13.80 4.36
N VAL A 619 -5.86 13.78 4.79
CA VAL A 619 -6.57 12.63 5.34
C VAL A 619 -7.77 12.31 4.47
N TRP A 620 -7.88 11.06 4.06
CA TRP A 620 -9.05 10.50 3.40
C TRP A 620 -9.62 9.35 4.25
N LEU A 621 -10.95 9.27 4.36
CA LEU A 621 -11.65 8.14 4.96
C LEU A 621 -12.78 7.69 4.02
N GLY A 622 -12.95 6.37 3.87
CA GLY A 622 -13.98 5.77 3.04
C GLY A 622 -13.90 4.24 3.03
N PHE A 623 -14.71 3.60 2.21
CA PHE A 623 -14.66 2.16 1.97
C PHE A 623 -14.04 1.87 0.61
N ASP A 624 -13.44 0.70 0.45
CA ASP A 624 -12.88 0.26 -0.85
C ASP A 624 -13.97 0.20 -1.93
N LYS A 625 -15.13 -0.35 -1.59
CA LYS A 625 -16.36 -0.21 -2.38
C LYS A 625 -17.11 1.01 -1.85
N PRO A 626 -17.30 2.08 -2.65
CA PRO A 626 -17.94 3.30 -2.20
C PRO A 626 -19.30 3.01 -1.57
N GLN A 627 -19.47 3.38 -0.32
CA GLN A 627 -20.71 3.32 0.43
C GLN A 627 -20.71 4.40 1.50
N ARG A 628 -21.89 4.89 1.88
CA ARG A 628 -22.01 5.96 2.88
C ARG A 628 -21.39 5.54 4.21
N ILE A 629 -20.46 6.33 4.75
CA ILE A 629 -19.78 6.01 6.02
C ILE A 629 -20.80 6.01 7.18
N LYS A 630 -21.62 7.04 7.26
CA LYS A 630 -22.70 7.24 8.22
C LYS A 630 -23.62 8.36 7.77
N ALA A 631 -24.76 8.53 8.45
CA ALA A 631 -25.63 9.70 8.23
C ALA A 631 -24.85 11.00 8.56
N ASN A 632 -24.99 12.01 7.70
CA ASN A 632 -24.31 13.31 7.83
C ASN A 632 -22.78 13.21 7.99
N ALA A 633 -22.14 12.28 7.24
CA ALA A 633 -20.68 12.21 7.18
C ALA A 633 -20.11 13.49 6.55
N GLN A 634 -19.13 14.11 7.22
CA GLN A 634 -18.48 15.34 6.76
C GLN A 634 -16.99 15.28 6.99
N GLY A 635 -16.20 15.83 6.07
CA GLY A 635 -14.74 15.91 6.20
C GLY A 635 -14.29 16.70 7.44
N GLY A 636 -15.02 17.79 7.77
CA GLY A 636 -14.73 18.61 8.95
C GLY A 636 -14.90 17.88 10.28
N THR A 637 -15.82 16.90 10.36
CA THR A 637 -16.09 16.14 11.60
C THR A 637 -15.40 14.80 11.64
N LEU A 638 -15.12 14.17 10.50
CA LEU A 638 -14.55 12.81 10.46
C LEU A 638 -13.08 12.78 10.06
N ALA A 639 -12.63 13.60 9.09
CA ALA A 639 -11.25 13.59 8.62
C ALA A 639 -10.36 14.64 9.32
N ALA A 640 -10.88 15.87 9.54
CA ALA A 640 -10.12 16.94 10.17
C ALA A 640 -9.60 16.60 11.59
N PRO A 641 -10.32 15.86 12.47
CA PRO A 641 -9.77 15.49 13.77
C PRO A 641 -8.51 14.62 13.68
N ALA A 642 -8.41 13.71 12.71
CA ALA A 642 -7.19 12.91 12.51
C ALA A 642 -6.01 13.78 12.08
N TRP A 643 -6.26 14.72 11.17
CA TRP A 643 -5.27 15.71 10.76
C TRP A 643 -4.80 16.55 11.96
N THR A 644 -5.74 17.07 12.76
CA THR A 644 -5.44 17.87 13.96
C THR A 644 -4.60 17.11 14.97
N ALA A 645 -4.95 15.85 15.24
CA ALA A 645 -4.19 14.98 16.13
C ALA A 645 -2.76 14.73 15.62
N PHE A 646 -2.62 14.48 14.32
CA PHE A 646 -1.33 14.29 13.66
C PHE A 646 -0.47 15.56 13.77
N MET A 647 -0.98 16.70 13.34
CA MET A 647 -0.23 17.97 13.31
C MET A 647 0.15 18.46 14.72
N ARG A 648 -0.72 18.28 15.71
CA ARG A 648 -0.39 18.56 17.11
C ARG A 648 0.78 17.72 17.62
N GLU A 649 0.83 16.44 17.25
CA GLU A 649 1.95 15.56 17.62
C GLU A 649 3.24 15.97 16.92
N VAL A 650 3.18 16.34 15.64
CA VAL A 650 4.33 16.84 14.87
C VAL A 650 4.91 18.09 15.51
N TYR A 651 4.08 19.12 15.77
CA TYR A 651 4.54 20.41 16.30
C TYR A 651 4.77 20.41 17.83
N ARG A 652 4.52 19.31 18.48
CA ARG A 652 5.04 19.12 19.86
C ARG A 652 6.55 18.88 19.87
N ARG A 653 7.12 18.38 18.76
CA ARG A 653 8.53 18.03 18.60
C ARG A 653 9.29 18.91 17.62
N LYS A 654 8.58 19.57 16.74
CA LYS A 654 9.12 20.45 15.71
C LYS A 654 8.83 21.91 16.05
N PRO A 655 9.74 22.85 15.76
CA PRO A 655 9.47 24.29 15.91
C PRO A 655 8.22 24.70 15.14
N THR A 656 7.44 25.62 15.69
CA THR A 656 6.29 26.22 15.03
C THR A 656 6.75 27.08 13.85
N PRO A 657 6.26 26.85 12.63
CA PRO A 657 6.60 27.68 11.49
C PRO A 657 5.99 29.08 11.64
N PRO A 658 6.63 30.11 11.06
CA PRO A 658 6.04 31.44 10.99
C PRO A 658 4.80 31.44 10.09
N ASP A 659 3.97 32.48 10.23
CA ASP A 659 2.90 32.76 9.25
C ASP A 659 3.51 33.20 7.92
N TRP A 660 2.78 33.04 6.81
CA TRP A 660 3.26 33.42 5.50
C TRP A 660 3.41 34.95 5.41
N PRO A 661 4.61 35.45 5.09
CA PRO A 661 4.82 36.87 4.93
C PRO A 661 3.97 37.43 3.76
N ARG A 662 3.36 38.58 3.96
CA ARG A 662 2.61 39.24 2.89
C ARG A 662 3.59 39.71 1.81
N PRO A 663 3.42 39.28 0.56
CA PRO A 663 4.32 39.65 -0.53
C PRO A 663 4.05 41.11 -0.98
N GLU A 664 5.00 41.67 -1.71
CA GLU A 664 4.82 42.90 -2.45
C GLU A 664 3.68 42.75 -3.46
N GLY A 665 2.98 43.85 -3.77
CA GLY A 665 1.84 43.83 -4.72
C GLY A 665 0.51 43.41 -4.12
N ILE A 666 0.42 43.16 -2.79
CA ILE A 666 -0.86 43.03 -2.08
C ILE A 666 -1.26 44.36 -1.47
N VAL A 667 -2.42 44.85 -1.92
CA VAL A 667 -3.06 46.07 -1.40
C VAL A 667 -4.23 45.73 -0.48
N ILE A 668 -4.50 46.62 0.48
CA ILE A 668 -5.56 46.43 1.47
C ILE A 668 -6.64 47.51 1.18
N ARG A 669 -7.90 47.11 1.21
CA ARG A 669 -9.04 48.03 1.10
C ARG A 669 -10.11 47.67 2.12
N GLU A 670 -10.80 48.72 2.60
CA GLU A 670 -12.04 48.54 3.32
C GLU A 670 -13.18 48.45 2.31
N ILE A 671 -13.93 47.35 2.38
CA ILE A 671 -15.02 47.07 1.44
C ILE A 671 -16.35 46.87 2.18
N ASP A 672 -17.43 47.07 1.48
CA ASP A 672 -18.73 46.54 1.84
C ASP A 672 -18.80 45.03 1.45
N PRO A 673 -18.89 44.09 2.42
CA PRO A 673 -18.82 42.64 2.16
C PRO A 673 -20.00 42.08 1.35
N ARG A 674 -21.07 42.82 1.18
CA ARG A 674 -22.26 42.40 0.43
C ARG A 674 -22.18 42.76 -1.06
N THR A 675 -21.53 43.86 -1.39
CA THR A 675 -21.38 44.33 -2.77
C THR A 675 -19.98 44.08 -3.34
N GLY A 676 -18.98 43.86 -2.45
CA GLY A 676 -17.58 43.76 -2.84
C GLY A 676 -16.95 45.09 -3.27
N LEU A 677 -17.66 46.22 -3.17
CA LEU A 677 -17.22 47.56 -3.54
C LEU A 677 -16.52 48.24 -2.37
N LEU A 678 -15.82 49.35 -2.65
CA LEU A 678 -15.20 50.17 -1.62
C LEU A 678 -16.25 50.67 -0.62
N GLN A 679 -15.91 50.63 0.66
CA GLN A 679 -16.76 51.14 1.72
C GLN A 679 -16.87 52.67 1.61
N SER A 680 -18.09 53.18 1.72
CA SER A 680 -18.37 54.63 1.79
C SER A 680 -19.33 54.95 2.94
N PRO A 681 -19.48 56.20 3.37
CA PRO A 681 -20.46 56.57 4.38
C PRO A 681 -21.92 56.23 4.04
N TYR A 682 -22.17 55.94 2.77
CA TYR A 682 -23.52 55.60 2.26
C TYR A 682 -23.80 54.09 2.25
N CYS A 683 -22.86 53.31 2.74
CA CYS A 683 -23.05 51.85 2.85
C CYS A 683 -23.68 51.52 4.20
N PRO A 684 -24.79 50.78 4.27
CA PRO A 684 -25.54 50.52 5.50
C PRO A 684 -24.94 49.45 6.39
N GLY A 685 -23.84 48.82 6.01
CA GLY A 685 -23.21 47.74 6.73
C GLY A 685 -21.84 48.08 7.33
N PRO A 686 -21.29 47.24 8.20
CA PRO A 686 -19.93 47.43 8.69
C PRO A 686 -18.92 47.12 7.57
N ALA A 687 -17.84 47.92 7.53
CA ALA A 687 -16.70 47.70 6.66
C ALA A 687 -16.02 46.33 6.97
N SER A 688 -15.47 45.74 5.94
CA SER A 688 -14.62 44.57 6.06
C SER A 688 -13.27 44.83 5.37
N THR A 689 -12.20 44.57 6.08
CA THR A 689 -10.85 44.64 5.51
C THR A 689 -10.65 43.47 4.54
N GLU A 690 -10.27 43.75 3.28
CA GLU A 690 -10.00 42.74 2.27
C GLU A 690 -8.66 43.00 1.55
N PHE A 691 -8.06 41.90 1.07
CA PHE A 691 -6.77 41.90 0.38
C PHE A 691 -6.95 41.68 -1.11
N PHE A 692 -6.13 42.37 -1.91
CA PHE A 692 -6.19 42.31 -3.37
C PHE A 692 -4.78 42.23 -3.96
N VAL A 693 -4.65 41.57 -5.10
CA VAL A 693 -3.50 41.80 -5.97
C VAL A 693 -3.64 43.23 -6.54
N SER A 694 -2.58 44.02 -6.49
CA SER A 694 -2.60 45.41 -7.01
C SER A 694 -3.17 45.48 -8.44
N GLY A 695 -4.14 46.31 -8.63
CA GLY A 695 -4.87 46.43 -9.90
C GLY A 695 -6.13 45.57 -10.03
N THR A 696 -6.42 44.71 -9.01
CA THR A 696 -7.68 43.93 -8.97
C THR A 696 -8.66 44.44 -7.90
N GLU A 697 -8.26 45.42 -7.12
CA GLU A 697 -9.13 46.09 -6.16
C GLU A 697 -10.29 46.81 -6.80
N PRO A 698 -11.46 46.91 -6.14
CA PRO A 698 -12.60 47.70 -6.65
C PRO A 698 -12.23 49.15 -6.72
N THR A 699 -12.69 49.83 -7.77
CA THR A 699 -12.54 51.27 -7.97
C THR A 699 -13.82 52.02 -7.67
N GLN A 700 -14.94 51.30 -7.53
CA GLN A 700 -16.25 51.89 -7.28
C GLN A 700 -16.58 51.81 -5.78
N GLU A 701 -17.22 52.87 -5.26
CA GLU A 701 -17.76 52.86 -3.91
C GLU A 701 -19.18 52.29 -3.89
N CYS A 702 -19.54 51.63 -2.78
CA CYS A 702 -20.93 51.26 -2.58
C CYS A 702 -21.79 52.51 -2.34
N SER A 703 -23.05 52.47 -2.78
CA SER A 703 -24.03 53.53 -2.58
C SER A 703 -25.34 52.96 -2.05
N ALA A 704 -26.18 53.84 -1.47
CA ALA A 704 -27.50 53.46 -0.98
C ALA A 704 -28.38 52.80 -2.05
N ALA A 705 -28.16 53.11 -3.33
CA ALA A 705 -28.90 52.55 -4.45
C ALA A 705 -28.70 51.03 -4.61
N TYR A 706 -27.50 50.47 -4.26
CA TYR A 706 -27.24 49.01 -4.26
C TYR A 706 -28.08 48.23 -3.23
N TYR A 707 -28.63 48.93 -2.25
CA TYR A 707 -29.50 48.39 -1.19
C TYR A 707 -30.97 48.68 -1.41
N GLY A 708 -31.34 49.26 -2.56
CA GLY A 708 -32.72 49.64 -2.85
C GLY A 708 -33.21 50.80 -1.95
N ILE A 709 -32.29 51.64 -1.44
CA ILE A 709 -32.62 52.83 -0.64
C ILE A 709 -32.58 54.01 -1.55
N ALA A 710 -33.71 54.70 -1.73
CA ALA A 710 -33.80 55.93 -2.50
C ALA A 710 -33.04 57.08 -1.81
N PRO A 711 -32.47 58.06 -2.58
CA PRO A 711 -31.94 59.25 -2.01
C PRO A 711 -33.05 60.01 -1.19
N GLY A 712 -32.89 60.07 0.13
CA GLY A 712 -33.89 60.58 1.06
C GLY A 712 -34.40 59.60 2.12
N GLY A 713 -33.87 58.43 2.17
CA GLY A 713 -34.10 57.45 3.28
C GLY A 713 -35.37 56.61 3.19
N MET A 714 -36.14 56.69 2.10
CA MET A 714 -37.29 55.82 1.90
C MET A 714 -36.82 54.48 1.27
N SER A 715 -37.04 53.37 1.96
CA SER A 715 -36.75 51.99 1.43
C SER A 715 -37.72 51.69 0.29
N ILE A 716 -37.21 51.44 -0.89
CA ILE A 716 -37.97 51.04 -2.08
C ILE A 716 -38.24 49.55 -2.13
N MET A 717 -37.60 48.77 -1.26
CA MET A 717 -37.84 47.33 -1.10
C MET A 717 -38.20 46.98 0.34
N PRO A 718 -39.11 46.01 0.55
CA PRO A 718 -39.37 45.49 1.89
C PRO A 718 -38.07 44.78 2.41
N PRO A 719 -37.81 44.84 3.72
CA PRO A 719 -36.63 44.20 4.31
C PRO A 719 -36.65 42.70 4.03
N LEU A 720 -35.62 42.23 3.41
CA LEU A 720 -35.36 40.79 3.24
C LEU A 720 -35.12 40.13 4.62
N GLY A 721 -36.15 39.47 5.16
CA GLY A 721 -36.04 38.63 6.31
C GLY A 721 -37.00 38.85 7.46
N GLN A 722 -38.28 38.56 7.27
CA GLN A 722 -39.14 38.04 8.32
C GLN A 722 -40.20 37.14 7.67
N THR A 723 -39.97 35.88 7.59
CA THR A 723 -41.01 34.85 7.38
C THR A 723 -41.44 34.34 8.74
N GLY A 724 -42.46 34.97 9.29
CA GLY A 724 -43.28 34.39 10.35
C GLY A 724 -44.60 33.97 9.73
N GLN A 725 -44.88 32.73 9.79
CA GLN A 725 -46.16 31.94 9.86
C GLN A 725 -47.46 32.52 9.29
N SER A 726 -48.01 31.63 8.47
CA SER A 726 -49.42 31.14 8.42
C SER A 726 -50.47 31.91 7.61
N SER A 727 -51.06 31.10 6.79
CA SER A 727 -52.48 30.82 6.50
C SER A 727 -53.06 31.36 5.20
N GLN A 728 -53.54 30.35 4.45
CA GLN A 728 -54.72 30.24 3.60
C GLN A 728 -54.87 31.07 2.31
N GLN A 729 -54.87 30.28 1.26
CA GLN A 729 -55.74 30.31 0.05
C GLN A 729 -56.46 31.60 -0.28
N GLU A 730 -56.13 32.17 -1.44
CA GLU A 730 -57.15 32.50 -2.46
C GLU A 730 -56.50 32.64 -3.85
N SER A 731 -57.16 32.10 -4.84
CA SER A 731 -56.84 32.03 -6.23
C SER A 731 -57.28 33.30 -6.98
N ALA A 732 -56.44 33.71 -7.99
CA ALA A 732 -56.70 34.42 -9.24
C ALA A 732 -56.04 35.83 -9.37
N PRO A 733 -55.87 36.35 -10.59
CA PRO A 733 -55.47 35.78 -11.87
C PRO A 733 -54.21 36.41 -12.47
N THR A 734 -53.70 35.78 -13.50
CA THR A 734 -52.59 36.19 -14.36
C THR A 734 -52.73 37.63 -14.90
N GLN A 735 -51.76 38.50 -14.62
CA GLN A 735 -51.54 39.71 -15.39
C GLN A 735 -50.11 39.80 -15.91
N GLU A 736 -49.99 39.87 -17.24
CA GLU A 736 -48.76 40.14 -17.97
C GLU A 736 -48.21 41.51 -17.54
N ILE A 737 -46.97 41.53 -17.03
CA ILE A 737 -46.24 42.78 -16.79
C ILE A 737 -45.40 43.09 -18.05
N ARG A 738 -45.79 44.11 -18.75
CA ARG A 738 -45.01 44.77 -19.81
C ARG A 738 -43.82 45.48 -19.16
N VAL A 739 -42.59 45.05 -19.53
CA VAL A 739 -41.38 45.80 -19.20
C VAL A 739 -41.15 46.90 -20.22
N SER A 740 -41.00 48.13 -19.75
CA SER A 740 -40.58 49.30 -20.56
C SER A 740 -39.06 49.32 -20.74
N PRO A 741 -38.50 49.74 -21.87
CA PRO A 741 -37.13 49.61 -22.24
C PRO A 741 -36.29 50.82 -21.78
N GLY A 742 -35.17 50.51 -21.12
CA GLY A 742 -34.19 51.51 -20.74
C GLY A 742 -32.94 50.89 -20.16
N ALA A 743 -32.31 49.94 -20.87
CA ALA A 743 -30.97 49.44 -20.49
C ALA A 743 -30.00 49.62 -21.67
N VAL A 744 -28.86 50.19 -21.36
CA VAL A 744 -27.69 50.39 -22.26
C VAL A 744 -27.19 49.04 -22.77
N PRO A 745 -26.91 48.89 -24.08
CA PRO A 745 -26.56 47.56 -24.63
C PRO A 745 -25.15 47.15 -24.27
N ILE A 746 -25.04 46.01 -23.67
CA ILE A 746 -23.78 45.19 -23.61
C ILE A 746 -23.62 44.49 -24.98
N PRO A 747 -22.45 44.49 -25.63
CA PRO A 747 -22.25 43.83 -26.93
C PRO A 747 -22.55 42.35 -26.84
N GLN A 748 -23.56 41.88 -27.52
CA GLN A 748 -23.87 40.46 -27.72
C GLN A 748 -22.85 39.87 -28.66
N ALA A 749 -22.10 38.88 -28.20
CA ALA A 749 -21.37 37.94 -29.04
C ALA A 749 -22.39 37.16 -29.88
N SER A 750 -22.30 37.25 -31.20
CA SER A 750 -23.20 36.64 -32.19
C SER A 750 -23.29 35.12 -31.98
N ARG A 751 -24.48 34.65 -31.66
CA ARG A 751 -24.83 33.24 -31.75
C ARG A 751 -25.15 32.92 -33.21
N ASP A 752 -24.17 32.38 -33.96
CA ASP A 752 -24.41 31.84 -35.29
C ASP A 752 -24.88 30.38 -35.16
N PRO A 753 -26.12 30.02 -35.49
CA PRO A 753 -26.64 28.65 -35.38
C PRO A 753 -25.85 27.60 -36.24
N ARG A 754 -25.12 28.07 -37.26
CA ARG A 754 -24.34 27.18 -38.14
C ARG A 754 -23.07 26.60 -37.51
N ARG A 755 -22.57 27.21 -36.43
CA ARG A 755 -21.40 26.64 -35.70
C ARG A 755 -21.79 25.50 -34.74
N ALA A 756 -23.01 25.48 -34.20
CA ALA A 756 -23.48 24.39 -33.36
C ALA A 756 -23.59 23.05 -34.11
N ASP A 757 -24.06 23.12 -35.38
CA ASP A 757 -24.20 21.93 -36.21
C ASP A 757 -22.87 21.34 -36.69
N SER A 758 -21.83 22.14 -36.85
CA SER A 758 -20.51 21.66 -37.26
C SER A 758 -19.78 20.93 -36.14
N VAL A 759 -19.93 21.40 -34.88
CA VAL A 759 -19.35 20.76 -33.68
C VAL A 759 -20.09 19.46 -33.39
N ALA A 760 -21.42 19.42 -33.51
CA ALA A 760 -22.20 18.20 -33.30
C ALA A 760 -21.85 17.10 -34.33
N ARG A 761 -21.60 17.46 -35.60
CA ARG A 761 -21.12 16.51 -36.64
C ARG A 761 -19.70 16.02 -36.37
N ALA A 762 -18.79 16.90 -35.97
CA ALA A 762 -17.40 16.52 -35.63
C ALA A 762 -17.31 15.57 -34.43
N VAL A 763 -18.14 15.77 -33.39
CA VAL A 763 -18.23 14.88 -32.22
C VAL A 763 -18.86 13.53 -32.58
N GLY A 764 -19.92 13.54 -33.42
CA GLY A 764 -20.54 12.31 -33.92
C GLY A 764 -19.58 11.44 -34.71
N ASP A 765 -18.76 12.04 -35.59
CA ASP A 765 -17.76 11.33 -36.38
C ASP A 765 -16.58 10.81 -35.55
N SER A 766 -16.19 11.54 -34.52
CA SER A 766 -15.17 11.09 -33.58
C SER A 766 -15.62 9.86 -32.78
N LEU A 767 -16.88 9.84 -32.33
CA LEU A 767 -17.48 8.71 -31.60
C LEU A 767 -17.63 7.48 -32.50
N ARG A 768 -18.04 7.66 -33.77
CA ARG A 768 -18.11 6.55 -34.76
C ARG A 768 -16.74 5.95 -35.05
N ARG A 769 -15.68 6.77 -35.19
CA ARG A 769 -14.31 6.29 -35.38
C ARG A 769 -13.78 5.52 -34.19
N ARG A 770 -14.12 5.93 -32.93
CA ARG A 770 -13.76 5.19 -31.72
C ARG A 770 -14.48 3.85 -31.61
N ALA A 771 -15.78 3.80 -31.90
CA ALA A 771 -16.55 2.55 -31.91
C ALA A 771 -16.02 1.55 -32.96
N ALA A 772 -15.62 2.03 -34.13
CA ALA A 772 -14.99 1.21 -35.18
C ALA A 772 -13.61 0.67 -34.73
N ALA A 773 -12.80 1.49 -34.07
CA ALA A 773 -11.49 1.07 -33.53
C ALA A 773 -11.61 0.02 -32.45
N ASP A 774 -12.63 0.12 -31.58
CA ASP A 774 -12.87 -0.86 -30.50
C ASP A 774 -13.44 -2.19 -31.04
N SER A 775 -14.21 -2.16 -32.13
CA SER A 775 -14.67 -3.38 -32.81
C SER A 775 -13.51 -4.12 -33.49
N VAL A 776 -12.58 -3.40 -34.12
CA VAL A 776 -11.35 -3.97 -34.71
C VAL A 776 -10.44 -4.56 -33.61
N ARG A 777 -10.27 -3.89 -32.45
CA ARG A 777 -9.51 -4.44 -31.34
C ARG A 777 -10.12 -5.71 -30.77
N ARG A 778 -11.46 -5.81 -30.64
CA ARG A 778 -12.14 -7.04 -30.20
C ARG A 778 -11.96 -8.17 -31.21
N ALA A 779 -12.07 -7.91 -32.51
CA ALA A 779 -11.86 -8.89 -33.55
C ALA A 779 -10.42 -9.43 -33.57
N LEU A 780 -9.42 -8.58 -33.35
CA LEU A 780 -8.01 -8.97 -33.26
C LEU A 780 -7.74 -9.80 -31.97
N ALA A 781 -8.36 -9.48 -30.85
CA ALA A 781 -8.24 -10.23 -29.61
C ALA A 781 -8.88 -11.63 -29.73
N ASP A 782 -10.02 -11.76 -30.40
CA ASP A 782 -10.67 -13.05 -30.67
C ASP A 782 -9.87 -13.92 -31.64
N THR A 783 -9.22 -13.31 -32.65
CA THR A 783 -8.34 -14.02 -33.59
C THR A 783 -7.09 -14.54 -32.87
N ALA A 784 -6.51 -13.75 -31.94
CA ALA A 784 -5.38 -14.19 -31.13
C ALA A 784 -5.76 -15.31 -30.15
N ARG A 785 -6.98 -15.29 -29.63
CA ARG A 785 -7.52 -16.35 -28.75
C ARG A 785 -7.79 -17.64 -29.51
N ARG A 786 -8.28 -17.58 -30.73
CA ARG A 786 -8.49 -18.75 -31.62
C ARG A 786 -7.19 -19.37 -32.07
N ARG A 787 -6.11 -18.61 -32.29
CA ARG A 787 -4.77 -19.16 -32.61
C ARG A 787 -4.09 -19.88 -31.43
N ARG A 788 -4.49 -19.62 -30.20
CA ARG A 788 -3.97 -20.32 -28.99
C ARG A 788 -4.73 -21.61 -28.65
N LEU A 789 -5.83 -21.88 -29.31
CA LEU A 789 -6.71 -23.04 -29.06
C LEU A 789 -6.70 -24.09 -30.18
N SER A 790 -5.91 -23.91 -31.25
CA SER A 790 -5.73 -24.96 -32.27
C SER A 790 -4.56 -25.87 -31.88
N PRO A 791 -4.77 -27.19 -31.73
CA PRO A 791 -3.67 -28.13 -31.52
C PRO A 791 -2.83 -28.23 -32.78
N ASP A 792 -1.53 -28.20 -32.60
CA ASP A 792 -0.51 -28.39 -33.65
C ASP A 792 -0.55 -29.84 -34.13
N THR A 793 -1.17 -30.08 -35.31
CA THR A 793 -1.22 -31.34 -36.03
C THR A 793 -0.19 -31.35 -37.14
N SER A 794 1.10 -31.20 -36.79
CA SER A 794 2.19 -31.47 -37.76
C SER A 794 3.29 -32.33 -37.16
N ARG A 795 3.01 -33.61 -36.94
CA ARG A 795 4.04 -34.68 -36.88
C ARG A 795 3.55 -35.84 -37.71
N ALA A 796 4.01 -35.92 -38.95
CA ALA A 796 3.98 -37.13 -39.73
C ALA A 796 5.12 -38.11 -39.27
N PRO A 797 4.91 -39.43 -39.22
CA PRO A 797 5.90 -40.39 -38.83
C PRO A 797 6.88 -40.66 -39.95
N ARG A 798 8.17 -40.72 -39.64
CA ARG A 798 9.17 -41.40 -40.47
C ARG A 798 9.48 -42.76 -39.87
N VAL A 799 9.25 -43.76 -40.66
CA VAL A 799 9.73 -45.13 -40.59
C VAL A 799 10.65 -45.32 -41.82
N PRO A 800 11.67 -46.19 -41.81
CA PRO A 800 12.08 -47.16 -40.83
C PRO A 800 13.26 -46.69 -39.95
#